data_b097c14718f5f6d4614e29aef6d1ebad
#
_entry.id   b097c14718f5f6d4614e29aef6d1ebad
#
_cell.length_a   1.000
_cell.length_b   1.000
_cell.length_c   1.000
_cell.angle_alpha   90.00
_cell.angle_beta   90.00
_cell.angle_gamma   90.00
#
_symmetry.space_group_name_H-M   'P 1'
#
loop_
_entity.id
_entity.type
_entity.pdbx_description
1 polymer ?
#
loop_
_entity_poly.entity_id
_entity_poly.type
_entity_poly.pdbx_seq_one_letter_code
_entity_poly.pdbx_strand_id
1 'polypeptide(L)'
;MLAKSPGFTAIAVITLALGIGANTAIFSLMNQILLQRLPVKNPEELVILRAPGPVTGRVSSDGDSTESFSYPMYKGLQDTNKVFSGILARSTFSASVASHGQTDRATGELVSGNYFDVLGVRPAVGRVFTQDDDRLPGAQPVVVLSNSYWKRHFGGDPSVLNKVLLINNVEMTVVGVSQTGFFGVQVGQTPDFFVPLMMTSQMTLNGSSLDGWNDYWMKVLARRKPGISEKQAQAGINAAYQPLLEVQLPQIKSGWNEEKRKRFLDKKILLSSGARGRTVLQRDAGGQIITLFVMVALVLLIACTNVANLLLARGASRQREFAIRTAMGASRGRMIRQLLAESLLCAFGGGAMGLLLGTWLMRILTPIVVSNTGIHGLTERLDPGVLAFAIAATLFSGVFFGLIPAWRVTKMGVSDVIKDQGSTSSASVSHVGFRKFLVAGQVAFTMLLLAGAGLFVRSLWNLQKQDLGLKPDNVITFSIEPPLNGYDTPHSIALIDQLRARIAALPGVRSVGTGDVPTLTGDSNGSNITAEGGPQLAEELQDVNYDSVSPSYFSTLGVPLLSGREFTEADGATAPKVAVASESMVKRFFPGRNPLGLHFAFGGGQKVKPDIEIVGVVKDVKQAHVNGAVQPYVYIPYAQRPELRAMTFYVRSTQDPLLLGTALQGEVRQMDANLPVYDLKTMERVVDEDLFSARMVAVLSASFAGLAGLLAALGIYGVLAYVVVQRTREIGIRMALGAVAGHVRLMILREVGLMVLIGVAVGLPAAYGLARLSESLLFGVHASDPAVYAVGLGLIGFIALAACSIPARRATRVDPLVALRYE
;
A
#
# COMPACT_ATOMS: atom_id res chain seq x y z
N MET A 1 36.59 -6.24 -27.45
CA MET A 1 37.29 -5.69 -26.27
C MET A 1 36.63 -6.14 -24.95
N LEU A 2 35.32 -6.07 -24.79
CA LEU A 2 34.62 -6.56 -23.59
C LEU A 2 34.84 -8.07 -23.35
N ALA A 3 34.89 -8.89 -24.40
CA ALA A 3 35.16 -10.31 -24.30
C ALA A 3 36.60 -10.65 -23.82
N LYS A 4 37.55 -9.70 -23.95
CA LYS A 4 38.94 -9.87 -23.47
C LYS A 4 39.12 -9.62 -21.97
N SER A 5 38.09 -9.11 -21.28
CA SER A 5 38.06 -8.86 -19.82
C SER A 5 36.73 -9.32 -19.23
N PRO A 6 36.49 -10.63 -19.15
CA PRO A 6 35.17 -11.17 -18.75
C PRO A 6 34.79 -10.81 -17.33
N GLY A 7 35.73 -10.76 -16.39
CA GLY A 7 35.46 -10.38 -15.00
C GLY A 7 34.94 -8.92 -14.84
N PHE A 8 35.52 -7.98 -15.57
CA PHE A 8 35.04 -6.59 -15.58
C PHE A 8 33.61 -6.50 -16.14
N THR A 9 33.40 -7.14 -17.31
CA THR A 9 32.11 -7.10 -17.99
C THR A 9 31.01 -7.72 -17.12
N ALA A 10 31.32 -8.87 -16.46
CA ALA A 10 30.40 -9.56 -15.57
C ALA A 10 30.01 -8.66 -14.37
N ILE A 11 31.00 -8.04 -13.70
CA ILE A 11 30.72 -7.16 -12.55
C ILE A 11 29.88 -5.95 -12.98
N ALA A 12 30.20 -5.31 -14.11
CA ALA A 12 29.47 -4.16 -14.61
C ALA A 12 28.01 -4.53 -14.98
N VAL A 13 27.81 -5.65 -15.70
CA VAL A 13 26.48 -6.15 -16.10
C VAL A 13 25.67 -6.56 -14.89
N ILE A 14 26.22 -7.31 -13.94
CA ILE A 14 25.50 -7.75 -12.71
C ILE A 14 25.11 -6.54 -11.87
N THR A 15 26.03 -5.57 -11.67
CA THR A 15 25.76 -4.36 -10.90
C THR A 15 24.59 -3.55 -11.50
N LEU A 16 24.60 -3.35 -12.83
CA LEU A 16 23.51 -2.68 -13.53
C LEU A 16 22.22 -3.51 -13.53
N ALA A 17 22.32 -4.82 -13.70
CA ALA A 17 21.15 -5.71 -13.66
C ALA A 17 20.41 -5.66 -12.32
N LEU A 18 21.14 -5.65 -11.20
CA LEU A 18 20.57 -5.53 -9.87
C LEU A 18 19.89 -4.16 -9.68
N GLY A 19 20.56 -3.07 -10.09
CA GLY A 19 20.01 -1.73 -10.00
C GLY A 19 18.78 -1.53 -10.89
N ILE A 20 18.85 -1.90 -12.16
CA ILE A 20 17.74 -1.75 -13.13
C ILE A 20 16.60 -2.70 -12.78
N GLY A 21 16.90 -3.96 -12.39
CA GLY A 21 15.89 -4.97 -12.08
C GLY A 21 15.05 -4.60 -10.86
N ALA A 22 15.69 -4.16 -9.78
CA ALA A 22 15.00 -3.68 -8.59
C ALA A 22 14.11 -2.45 -8.90
N ASN A 23 14.63 -1.49 -9.68
CA ASN A 23 13.87 -0.32 -10.14
C ASN A 23 12.68 -0.73 -11.02
N THR A 24 12.86 -1.67 -11.93
CA THR A 24 11.79 -2.16 -12.82
C THR A 24 10.68 -2.83 -12.02
N ALA A 25 11.00 -3.64 -10.99
CA ALA A 25 10.01 -4.29 -10.14
C ALA A 25 9.18 -3.27 -9.34
N ILE A 26 9.83 -2.32 -8.65
CA ILE A 26 9.12 -1.31 -7.86
C ILE A 26 8.35 -0.34 -8.77
N PHE A 27 8.91 0.03 -9.93
CA PHE A 27 8.19 0.85 -10.91
C PHE A 27 6.96 0.12 -11.46
N SER A 28 7.02 -1.19 -11.65
CA SER A 28 5.86 -1.98 -12.09
C SER A 28 4.72 -1.92 -11.07
N LEU A 29 5.01 -2.08 -9.76
CA LEU A 29 4.01 -1.90 -8.69
C LEU A 29 3.46 -0.47 -8.67
N MET A 30 4.35 0.52 -8.73
CA MET A 30 3.95 1.93 -8.76
C MET A 30 3.09 2.24 -9.98
N ASN A 31 3.44 1.70 -11.15
CA ASN A 31 2.67 1.90 -12.38
C ASN A 31 1.26 1.34 -12.25
N GLN A 32 1.12 0.09 -11.80
CA GLN A 32 -0.17 -0.58 -11.68
C GLN A 32 -1.07 0.08 -10.63
N ILE A 33 -0.51 0.54 -9.50
CA ILE A 33 -1.30 1.10 -8.38
C ILE A 33 -1.56 2.60 -8.56
N LEU A 34 -0.54 3.38 -8.99
CA LEU A 34 -0.62 4.84 -8.96
C LEU A 34 -0.72 5.51 -10.35
N LEU A 35 -0.19 4.90 -11.41
CA LEU A 35 -0.03 5.57 -12.71
C LEU A 35 -0.94 5.03 -13.80
N GLN A 36 -1.25 3.74 -13.78
CA GLN A 36 -2.03 3.09 -14.83
C GLN A 36 -3.43 3.69 -14.91
N ARG A 37 -3.87 3.97 -16.13
CA ARG A 37 -5.23 4.44 -16.42
C ARG A 37 -6.21 3.27 -16.44
N LEU A 38 -7.47 3.55 -16.12
CA LEU A 38 -8.53 2.57 -16.25
C LEU A 38 -8.63 2.06 -17.71
N PRO A 39 -8.92 0.77 -17.91
CA PRO A 39 -9.07 0.16 -19.23
C PRO A 39 -10.45 0.47 -19.86
N VAL A 40 -10.77 1.76 -19.96
CA VAL A 40 -12.03 2.30 -20.46
C VAL A 40 -11.79 3.31 -21.57
N LYS A 41 -12.84 3.67 -22.32
CA LYS A 41 -12.73 4.66 -23.40
C LYS A 41 -12.41 6.05 -22.81
N ASN A 42 -11.41 6.76 -23.38
CA ASN A 42 -11.00 8.12 -23.02
C ASN A 42 -11.01 8.36 -21.49
N PRO A 43 -10.18 7.66 -20.71
CA PRO A 43 -10.21 7.74 -19.24
C PRO A 43 -9.98 9.14 -18.69
N GLU A 44 -9.28 10.02 -19.42
CA GLU A 44 -9.02 11.42 -19.03
C GLU A 44 -10.28 12.31 -19.03
N GLU A 45 -11.37 11.88 -19.66
CA GLU A 45 -12.66 12.56 -19.60
C GLU A 45 -13.47 12.19 -18.34
N LEU A 46 -13.08 11.11 -17.62
CA LEU A 46 -13.76 10.68 -16.41
C LEU A 46 -13.40 11.56 -15.23
N VAL A 47 -14.42 11.90 -14.43
CA VAL A 47 -14.28 12.62 -13.17
C VAL A 47 -15.08 11.91 -12.07
N ILE A 48 -14.56 11.99 -10.85
CA ILE A 48 -15.21 11.51 -9.63
C ILE A 48 -15.80 12.74 -8.95
N LEU A 49 -17.06 12.63 -8.53
CA LEU A 49 -17.75 13.69 -7.80
C LEU A 49 -17.49 13.54 -6.30
N ARG A 50 -17.17 14.65 -5.63
CA ARG A 50 -16.95 14.72 -4.17
C ARG A 50 -17.73 15.91 -3.62
N ALA A 51 -18.46 15.70 -2.53
CA ALA A 51 -19.27 16.74 -1.88
C ALA A 51 -18.86 16.91 -0.40
N PRO A 52 -17.68 17.50 -0.10
CA PRO A 52 -17.24 17.71 1.27
C PRO A 52 -18.19 18.66 2.02
N GLY A 53 -18.34 18.45 3.32
CA GLY A 53 -19.16 19.27 4.21
C GLY A 53 -20.12 18.44 5.06
N PRO A 54 -21.01 19.10 5.84
CA PRO A 54 -21.90 18.41 6.75
C PRO A 54 -22.79 17.38 6.04
N VAL A 55 -22.94 16.22 6.64
CA VAL A 55 -23.89 15.18 6.23
C VAL A 55 -24.75 14.78 7.43
N THR A 56 -25.91 14.20 7.18
CA THR A 56 -26.80 13.69 8.22
C THR A 56 -27.41 12.38 7.75
N GLY A 57 -27.74 11.51 8.71
CA GLY A 57 -28.27 10.20 8.40
C GLY A 57 -27.16 9.17 8.21
N ARG A 58 -27.42 8.17 7.38
CA ARG A 58 -26.53 7.04 7.19
C ARG A 58 -25.54 7.31 6.07
N VAL A 59 -24.27 7.03 6.34
CA VAL A 59 -23.21 7.09 5.32
C VAL A 59 -22.52 5.73 5.25
N SER A 60 -22.66 5.06 4.12
CA SER A 60 -21.86 3.89 3.78
C SER A 60 -20.71 4.33 2.89
N SER A 61 -19.48 4.21 3.35
CA SER A 61 -18.32 4.71 2.62
C SER A 61 -17.19 3.68 2.63
N ASP A 62 -16.55 3.50 1.47
CA ASP A 62 -15.29 2.76 1.36
C ASP A 62 -14.12 3.68 1.80
N GLY A 63 -14.22 4.27 3.01
CA GLY A 63 -13.18 5.10 3.62
C GLY A 63 -13.21 6.61 3.33
N ASP A 64 -14.13 7.14 2.51
CA ASP A 64 -14.31 8.59 2.33
C ASP A 64 -15.80 8.96 2.14
N SER A 65 -16.39 9.51 3.20
CA SER A 65 -17.80 9.95 3.22
C SER A 65 -18.09 11.08 2.22
N THR A 66 -17.07 11.87 1.85
CA THR A 66 -17.26 13.01 0.93
C THR A 66 -17.62 12.60 -0.49
N GLU A 67 -17.43 11.33 -0.85
CA GLU A 67 -17.76 10.80 -2.17
C GLU A 67 -19.05 10.03 -2.24
N SER A 68 -19.73 9.88 -1.12
CA SER A 68 -20.99 9.15 -1.06
C SER A 68 -22.16 10.08 -1.35
N PHE A 69 -23.08 9.62 -2.19
CA PHE A 69 -24.31 10.30 -2.59
C PHE A 69 -25.51 9.41 -2.29
N SER A 70 -26.67 10.06 -2.06
CA SER A 70 -27.95 9.36 -2.01
C SER A 70 -28.50 9.15 -3.43
N TYR A 71 -29.41 8.16 -3.58
CA TYR A 71 -30.03 7.91 -4.89
C TYR A 71 -30.83 9.12 -5.41
N PRO A 72 -31.67 9.84 -4.59
CA PRO A 72 -32.37 11.01 -5.08
C PRO A 72 -31.41 12.13 -5.57
N MET A 73 -30.26 12.31 -4.89
CA MET A 73 -29.24 13.25 -5.37
C MET A 73 -28.63 12.83 -6.71
N TYR A 74 -28.23 11.56 -6.83
CA TYR A 74 -27.70 11.04 -8.08
C TYR A 74 -28.69 11.23 -9.23
N LYS A 75 -29.94 10.87 -9.00
CA LYS A 75 -31.03 11.02 -10.01
C LYS A 75 -31.25 12.47 -10.40
N GLY A 76 -31.32 13.38 -9.42
CA GLY A 76 -31.44 14.82 -9.66
C GLY A 76 -30.29 15.39 -10.48
N LEU A 77 -29.03 14.99 -10.17
CA LEU A 77 -27.85 15.38 -10.93
C LEU A 77 -27.88 14.81 -12.37
N GLN A 78 -28.35 13.58 -12.54
CA GLN A 78 -28.48 12.94 -13.86
C GLN A 78 -29.52 13.64 -14.73
N ASP A 79 -30.71 13.94 -14.18
CA ASP A 79 -31.82 14.53 -14.93
C ASP A 79 -31.56 16.00 -15.32
N THR A 80 -30.80 16.74 -14.52
CA THR A 80 -30.46 18.16 -14.77
C THR A 80 -29.12 18.34 -15.48
N ASN A 81 -28.43 17.27 -15.85
CA ASN A 81 -27.09 17.29 -16.42
C ASN A 81 -27.01 17.99 -17.78
N LYS A 82 -26.12 18.98 -17.91
CA LYS A 82 -25.81 19.69 -19.17
C LYS A 82 -24.37 19.56 -19.62
N VAL A 83 -23.45 19.22 -18.72
CA VAL A 83 -21.99 19.32 -18.92
C VAL A 83 -21.32 17.96 -19.10
N PHE A 84 -21.97 16.87 -18.74
CA PHE A 84 -21.45 15.52 -18.90
C PHE A 84 -22.18 14.79 -20.04
N SER A 85 -21.50 13.87 -20.73
CA SER A 85 -22.12 12.94 -21.67
C SER A 85 -22.93 11.86 -20.96
N GLY A 86 -22.54 11.53 -19.70
CA GLY A 86 -23.29 10.64 -18.82
C GLY A 86 -22.75 10.73 -17.39
N ILE A 87 -23.64 10.51 -16.42
CA ILE A 87 -23.33 10.36 -14.99
C ILE A 87 -23.72 8.93 -14.62
N LEU A 88 -22.80 8.20 -14.01
CA LEU A 88 -23.01 6.83 -13.53
C LEU A 88 -22.91 6.78 -12.01
N ALA A 89 -23.56 5.79 -11.41
CA ALA A 89 -23.45 5.49 -10.00
C ALA A 89 -23.06 4.03 -9.78
N ARG A 90 -22.36 3.76 -8.69
CA ARG A 90 -21.96 2.41 -8.29
C ARG A 90 -21.93 2.24 -6.78
N SER A 91 -22.09 1.01 -6.31
CA SER A 91 -21.87 0.63 -4.91
C SER A 91 -21.44 -0.83 -4.83
N THR A 92 -20.43 -1.14 -4.01
CA THR A 92 -20.00 -2.53 -3.78
C THR A 92 -20.84 -3.19 -2.70
N PHE A 93 -21.05 -4.50 -2.81
CA PHE A 93 -21.72 -5.29 -1.79
C PHE A 93 -21.15 -6.69 -1.72
N SER A 94 -21.26 -7.32 -0.54
CA SER A 94 -20.95 -8.74 -0.36
C SER A 94 -22.12 -9.59 -0.83
N ALA A 95 -21.81 -10.71 -1.46
CA ALA A 95 -22.82 -11.63 -1.95
C ALA A 95 -22.51 -13.08 -1.58
N SER A 96 -23.56 -13.82 -1.31
CA SER A 96 -23.57 -15.28 -1.27
C SER A 96 -23.99 -15.81 -2.64
N VAL A 97 -23.14 -16.58 -3.32
CA VAL A 97 -23.43 -17.16 -4.64
C VAL A 97 -23.46 -18.66 -4.55
N ALA A 98 -24.66 -19.24 -4.75
CA ALA A 98 -24.80 -20.69 -4.79
C ALA A 98 -24.69 -21.19 -6.23
N SER A 99 -23.75 -22.10 -6.47
CA SER A 99 -23.50 -22.76 -7.75
C SER A 99 -23.08 -24.20 -7.53
N HIS A 100 -23.71 -25.14 -8.25
CA HIS A 100 -23.37 -26.57 -8.23
C HIS A 100 -23.35 -27.22 -6.81
N GLY A 101 -24.22 -26.76 -5.90
CA GLY A 101 -24.32 -27.29 -4.53
C GLY A 101 -23.22 -26.82 -3.56
N GLN A 102 -22.44 -25.80 -3.98
CA GLN A 102 -21.51 -25.06 -3.12
C GLN A 102 -21.93 -23.61 -3.07
N THR A 103 -21.79 -23.00 -1.92
CA THR A 103 -22.05 -21.58 -1.74
C THR A 103 -20.74 -20.88 -1.38
N ASP A 104 -20.37 -19.89 -2.20
CA ASP A 104 -19.17 -19.10 -2.05
C ASP A 104 -19.51 -17.64 -1.77
N ARG A 105 -18.65 -16.95 -1.05
CA ARG A 105 -18.71 -15.50 -0.94
C ARG A 105 -18.10 -14.86 -2.18
N ALA A 106 -18.80 -13.88 -2.74
CA ALA A 106 -18.36 -13.11 -3.89
C ALA A 106 -18.58 -11.60 -3.64
N THR A 107 -17.89 -10.77 -4.41
CA THR A 107 -18.07 -9.32 -4.38
C THR A 107 -18.89 -8.88 -5.58
N GLY A 108 -20.08 -8.37 -5.34
CA GLY A 108 -20.93 -7.75 -6.35
C GLY A 108 -20.75 -6.24 -6.42
N GLU A 109 -21.07 -5.66 -7.57
CA GLU A 109 -21.16 -4.23 -7.76
C GLU A 109 -22.54 -3.84 -8.29
N LEU A 110 -23.32 -3.06 -7.53
CA LEU A 110 -24.52 -2.39 -7.98
C LEU A 110 -24.12 -1.24 -8.90
N VAL A 111 -24.65 -1.19 -10.12
CA VAL A 111 -24.28 -0.20 -11.13
C VAL A 111 -25.52 0.37 -11.82
N SER A 112 -25.49 1.66 -12.15
CA SER A 112 -26.54 2.29 -12.95
C SER A 112 -26.62 1.69 -14.35
N GLY A 113 -27.81 1.65 -14.95
CA GLY A 113 -28.02 1.04 -16.24
C GLY A 113 -27.13 1.57 -17.37
N ASN A 114 -26.69 2.81 -17.28
CA ASN A 114 -25.76 3.44 -18.23
C ASN A 114 -24.27 3.24 -17.90
N TYR A 115 -23.93 2.45 -16.88
CA TYR A 115 -22.56 2.27 -16.38
C TYR A 115 -21.57 1.86 -17.47
N PHE A 116 -21.88 0.79 -18.21
CA PHE A 116 -21.01 0.26 -19.26
C PHE A 116 -20.91 1.20 -20.47
N ASP A 117 -22.01 1.86 -20.81
CA ASP A 117 -22.07 2.82 -21.92
C ASP A 117 -21.21 4.06 -21.61
N VAL A 118 -21.37 4.67 -20.43
CA VAL A 118 -20.58 5.83 -20.00
C VAL A 118 -19.08 5.48 -19.91
N LEU A 119 -18.72 4.28 -19.50
CA LEU A 119 -17.34 3.81 -19.48
C LEU A 119 -16.83 3.39 -20.87
N GLY A 120 -17.71 3.11 -21.82
CA GLY A 120 -17.37 2.59 -23.14
C GLY A 120 -16.88 1.14 -23.09
N VAL A 121 -17.35 0.35 -22.11
CA VAL A 121 -17.00 -1.06 -21.91
C VAL A 121 -17.91 -1.94 -22.74
N ARG A 122 -17.32 -2.87 -23.52
CA ARG A 122 -18.04 -3.81 -24.36
C ARG A 122 -18.17 -5.18 -23.68
N PRO A 123 -19.18 -6.00 -24.05
CA PRO A 123 -19.23 -7.37 -23.59
C PRO A 123 -18.16 -8.23 -24.29
N ALA A 124 -17.59 -9.22 -23.57
CA ALA A 124 -16.80 -10.30 -24.18
C ALA A 124 -17.72 -11.37 -24.79
N VAL A 125 -18.84 -11.65 -24.12
CA VAL A 125 -19.89 -12.59 -24.56
C VAL A 125 -21.24 -12.02 -24.10
N GLY A 126 -22.29 -12.21 -24.88
CA GLY A 126 -23.63 -11.71 -24.57
C GLY A 126 -23.78 -10.20 -24.70
N ARG A 127 -24.45 -9.56 -23.74
CA ARG A 127 -24.65 -8.11 -23.67
C ARG A 127 -24.29 -7.55 -22.29
N VAL A 128 -24.10 -6.24 -22.21
CA VAL A 128 -24.01 -5.47 -20.94
C VAL A 128 -25.34 -4.77 -20.65
N PHE A 129 -25.47 -4.12 -19.49
CA PHE A 129 -26.69 -3.41 -19.13
C PHE A 129 -26.95 -2.20 -20.01
N THR A 130 -28.24 -1.93 -20.16
CA THR A 130 -28.81 -0.72 -20.75
C THR A 130 -29.66 0.00 -19.69
N GLN A 131 -30.16 1.20 -20.01
CA GLN A 131 -31.05 1.92 -19.10
C GLN A 131 -32.36 1.16 -18.84
N ASP A 132 -32.79 0.26 -19.77
CA ASP A 132 -34.01 -0.53 -19.59
C ASP A 132 -33.87 -1.60 -18.49
N ASP A 133 -32.66 -2.07 -18.25
CA ASP A 133 -32.38 -3.04 -17.18
C ASP A 133 -32.43 -2.41 -15.79
N ASP A 134 -32.48 -1.06 -15.67
CA ASP A 134 -32.35 -0.32 -14.40
C ASP A 134 -33.48 0.73 -14.23
N ARG A 135 -34.70 0.43 -14.69
CA ARG A 135 -35.85 1.34 -14.64
C ARG A 135 -36.72 1.19 -13.40
N LEU A 136 -37.05 -0.02 -13.02
CA LEU A 136 -38.02 -0.33 -11.98
C LEU A 136 -37.37 -1.16 -10.87
N PRO A 137 -37.59 -0.78 -9.58
CA PRO A 137 -37.05 -1.52 -8.46
C PRO A 137 -37.42 -3.01 -8.50
N GLY A 138 -36.41 -3.89 -8.41
CA GLY A 138 -36.58 -5.32 -8.35
C GLY A 138 -37.07 -6.04 -9.61
N ALA A 139 -37.33 -5.33 -10.71
CA ALA A 139 -38.02 -5.88 -11.87
C ALA A 139 -37.11 -6.68 -12.84
N GLN A 140 -35.82 -6.45 -12.83
CA GLN A 140 -34.88 -7.02 -13.79
C GLN A 140 -33.76 -7.80 -13.11
N PRO A 141 -33.99 -9.08 -12.71
CA PRO A 141 -33.00 -9.90 -12.04
C PRO A 141 -31.96 -10.45 -13.04
N VAL A 142 -31.12 -9.55 -13.55
CA VAL A 142 -30.06 -9.86 -14.52
C VAL A 142 -28.69 -9.56 -13.95
N VAL A 143 -27.68 -10.33 -14.36
CA VAL A 143 -26.30 -10.19 -13.91
C VAL A 143 -25.32 -10.21 -15.08
N VAL A 144 -24.30 -9.36 -15.03
CA VAL A 144 -23.14 -9.39 -15.93
C VAL A 144 -21.93 -9.86 -15.13
N LEU A 145 -21.32 -10.97 -15.55
CA LEU A 145 -20.14 -11.50 -14.87
C LEU A 145 -18.89 -10.72 -15.25
N SER A 146 -17.94 -10.61 -14.32
CA SER A 146 -16.59 -10.18 -14.71
C SER A 146 -15.88 -11.28 -15.50
N ASN A 147 -15.00 -10.90 -16.42
CA ASN A 147 -14.24 -11.85 -17.22
C ASN A 147 -13.35 -12.77 -16.36
N SER A 148 -12.83 -12.27 -15.24
CA SER A 148 -12.02 -13.03 -14.28
C SER A 148 -12.86 -14.09 -13.56
N TYR A 149 -14.04 -13.73 -13.07
CA TYR A 149 -14.95 -14.66 -12.39
C TYR A 149 -15.45 -15.75 -13.33
N TRP A 150 -15.88 -15.37 -14.56
CA TRP A 150 -16.29 -16.31 -15.60
C TRP A 150 -15.22 -17.36 -15.91
N LYS A 151 -13.95 -16.94 -16.03
CA LYS A 151 -12.85 -17.88 -16.29
C LYS A 151 -12.54 -18.79 -15.09
N ARG A 152 -12.60 -18.27 -13.86
CA ARG A 152 -12.29 -19.04 -12.65
C ARG A 152 -13.36 -20.09 -12.33
N HIS A 153 -14.64 -19.70 -12.40
CA HIS A 153 -15.76 -20.54 -11.96
C HIS A 153 -16.44 -21.31 -13.09
N PHE A 154 -16.38 -20.82 -14.31
CA PHE A 154 -17.03 -21.42 -15.47
C PHE A 154 -16.05 -21.83 -16.58
N GLY A 155 -14.73 -21.81 -16.33
CA GLY A 155 -13.73 -22.22 -17.31
C GLY A 155 -13.69 -21.39 -18.60
N GLY A 156 -14.42 -20.25 -18.66
CA GLY A 156 -14.54 -19.44 -19.86
C GLY A 156 -15.55 -20.02 -20.87
N ASP A 157 -16.49 -20.88 -20.44
CA ASP A 157 -17.52 -21.48 -21.30
C ASP A 157 -18.63 -20.46 -21.65
N PRO A 158 -18.86 -20.15 -22.95
CA PRO A 158 -19.94 -19.27 -23.40
C PRO A 158 -21.35 -19.75 -23.05
N SER A 159 -21.55 -21.04 -22.76
CA SER A 159 -22.82 -21.60 -22.32
C SER A 159 -23.33 -21.06 -20.98
N VAL A 160 -22.56 -20.21 -20.32
CA VAL A 160 -22.95 -19.47 -19.11
C VAL A 160 -24.10 -18.49 -19.37
N LEU A 161 -24.27 -18.03 -20.61
CA LEU A 161 -25.38 -17.13 -20.97
C LEU A 161 -26.73 -17.79 -20.72
N ASN A 162 -27.66 -17.01 -20.20
CA ASN A 162 -29.02 -17.43 -19.78
C ASN A 162 -29.04 -18.48 -18.64
N LYS A 163 -27.91 -18.83 -18.03
CA LYS A 163 -27.92 -19.61 -16.80
C LYS A 163 -28.43 -18.75 -15.64
N VAL A 164 -29.12 -19.38 -14.73
CA VAL A 164 -29.60 -18.75 -13.49
C VAL A 164 -28.57 -19.02 -12.39
N LEU A 165 -28.14 -17.96 -11.71
CA LEU A 165 -27.32 -18.01 -10.50
C LEU A 165 -28.16 -17.56 -9.32
N LEU A 166 -28.04 -18.25 -8.20
CA LEU A 166 -28.67 -17.82 -6.97
C LEU A 166 -27.71 -16.88 -6.22
N ILE A 167 -28.05 -15.59 -6.21
CA ILE A 167 -27.25 -14.54 -5.59
C ILE A 167 -28.07 -13.92 -4.45
N ASN A 168 -27.59 -14.00 -3.20
CA ASN A 168 -28.33 -13.54 -2.02
C ASN A 168 -29.77 -14.09 -1.98
N ASN A 169 -29.92 -15.36 -2.27
CA ASN A 169 -31.20 -16.07 -2.34
C ASN A 169 -32.17 -15.54 -3.45
N VAL A 170 -31.64 -14.77 -4.43
CA VAL A 170 -32.40 -14.26 -5.59
C VAL A 170 -31.90 -14.93 -6.86
N GLU A 171 -32.82 -15.43 -7.67
CA GLU A 171 -32.51 -16.01 -9.00
C GLU A 171 -32.14 -14.91 -10.01
N MET A 172 -30.88 -14.87 -10.41
CA MET A 172 -30.32 -13.88 -11.34
C MET A 172 -29.92 -14.53 -12.66
N THR A 173 -30.40 -14.00 -13.80
CA THR A 173 -30.06 -14.50 -15.13
C THR A 173 -28.78 -13.87 -15.65
N VAL A 174 -27.81 -14.67 -16.07
CA VAL A 174 -26.56 -14.19 -16.70
C VAL A 174 -26.84 -13.69 -18.10
N VAL A 175 -26.74 -12.38 -18.33
CA VAL A 175 -26.99 -11.76 -19.67
C VAL A 175 -25.70 -11.49 -20.44
N GLY A 176 -24.56 -11.51 -19.78
CA GLY A 176 -23.28 -11.30 -20.44
C GLY A 176 -22.08 -11.38 -19.53
N VAL A 177 -20.92 -11.17 -20.14
CA VAL A 177 -19.61 -11.14 -19.49
C VAL A 177 -18.90 -9.86 -19.93
N SER A 178 -18.31 -9.12 -18.98
CA SER A 178 -17.58 -7.89 -19.31
C SER A 178 -16.31 -8.17 -20.11
N GLN A 179 -15.81 -7.15 -20.83
CA GLN A 179 -14.61 -7.28 -21.67
C GLN A 179 -13.39 -7.76 -20.86
N THR A 180 -12.49 -8.45 -21.55
CA THR A 180 -11.22 -8.89 -20.96
C THR A 180 -10.38 -7.70 -20.46
N GLY A 181 -9.87 -7.79 -19.24
CA GLY A 181 -9.04 -6.75 -18.62
C GLY A 181 -9.84 -5.65 -17.92
N PHE A 182 -11.16 -5.62 -18.01
CA PHE A 182 -11.98 -4.71 -17.22
C PHE A 182 -12.19 -5.28 -15.81
N PHE A 183 -11.80 -4.51 -14.80
CA PHE A 183 -11.86 -4.85 -13.38
C PHE A 183 -12.73 -3.87 -12.57
N GLY A 184 -13.60 -3.11 -13.23
CA GLY A 184 -14.37 -2.04 -12.60
C GLY A 184 -13.63 -0.70 -12.65
N VAL A 185 -14.08 0.25 -11.83
CA VAL A 185 -13.50 1.60 -11.73
C VAL A 185 -12.68 1.80 -10.46
N GLN A 186 -12.53 0.76 -9.65
CA GLN A 186 -11.75 0.77 -8.41
C GLN A 186 -10.57 -0.19 -8.54
N VAL A 187 -9.34 0.36 -8.59
CA VAL A 187 -8.12 -0.45 -8.68
C VAL A 187 -7.94 -1.25 -7.37
N GLY A 188 -7.69 -2.55 -7.48
CA GLY A 188 -7.46 -3.42 -6.32
C GLY A 188 -8.71 -4.13 -5.78
N GLN A 189 -9.91 -3.71 -6.17
CA GLN A 189 -11.17 -4.40 -5.86
C GLN A 189 -11.86 -4.77 -7.18
N THR A 190 -11.66 -5.98 -7.65
CA THR A 190 -12.30 -6.47 -8.87
C THR A 190 -13.63 -7.12 -8.49
N PRO A 191 -14.79 -6.57 -8.90
CA PRO A 191 -16.06 -7.24 -8.68
C PRO A 191 -16.11 -8.55 -9.45
N ASP A 192 -16.75 -9.55 -8.85
CA ASP A 192 -16.98 -10.84 -9.49
C ASP A 192 -18.13 -10.73 -10.52
N PHE A 193 -19.08 -9.86 -10.21
CA PHE A 193 -20.20 -9.58 -11.11
C PHE A 193 -20.81 -8.20 -10.85
N PHE A 194 -21.63 -7.76 -11.81
CA PHE A 194 -22.35 -6.51 -11.81
C PHE A 194 -23.85 -6.76 -11.79
N VAL A 195 -24.61 -5.94 -11.05
CA VAL A 195 -26.06 -6.04 -10.90
C VAL A 195 -26.68 -4.64 -11.10
N PRO A 196 -27.86 -4.49 -11.71
CA PRO A 196 -28.53 -3.20 -11.84
C PRO A 196 -28.79 -2.54 -10.48
N LEU A 197 -28.69 -1.22 -10.41
CA LEU A 197 -28.86 -0.45 -9.19
C LEU A 197 -30.25 -0.64 -8.58
N MET A 198 -31.27 -0.82 -9.42
CA MET A 198 -32.65 -1.08 -9.00
C MET A 198 -32.86 -2.41 -8.28
N MET A 199 -31.87 -3.30 -8.27
CA MET A 199 -31.88 -4.55 -7.48
C MET A 199 -31.38 -4.34 -6.04
N THR A 200 -31.13 -3.10 -5.61
CA THR A 200 -30.49 -2.81 -4.32
C THR A 200 -31.22 -3.42 -3.13
N SER A 201 -32.56 -3.40 -3.12
CA SER A 201 -33.36 -3.95 -2.02
C SER A 201 -33.24 -5.46 -1.86
N GLN A 202 -32.90 -6.19 -2.92
CA GLN A 202 -32.68 -7.64 -2.91
C GLN A 202 -31.21 -8.00 -2.68
N MET A 203 -30.27 -7.11 -3.04
CA MET A 203 -28.84 -7.39 -3.00
C MET A 203 -28.16 -6.87 -1.72
N THR A 204 -28.69 -5.78 -1.13
CA THR A 204 -28.10 -5.20 0.08
C THR A 204 -29.02 -5.38 1.27
N LEU A 205 -28.46 -5.87 2.35
CA LEU A 205 -29.16 -6.03 3.62
C LEU A 205 -29.38 -4.66 4.26
N ASN A 206 -30.64 -4.36 4.51
CA ASN A 206 -31.08 -3.26 5.38
C ASN A 206 -30.48 -1.89 5.07
N GLY A 207 -30.94 -1.24 4.03
CA GLY A 207 -30.92 0.18 4.06
C GLY A 207 -30.23 0.94 2.96
N SER A 208 -30.03 0.38 1.81
CA SER A 208 -29.81 1.25 0.64
C SER A 208 -31.15 1.70 0.12
N SER A 209 -31.66 2.83 0.62
CA SER A 209 -32.96 3.38 0.24
C SER A 209 -32.86 4.12 -1.10
N LEU A 210 -33.77 3.81 -2.03
CA LEU A 210 -33.91 4.57 -3.26
C LEU A 210 -34.62 5.93 -3.03
N ASP A 211 -35.39 6.07 -1.93
CA ASP A 211 -36.13 7.29 -1.59
C ASP A 211 -35.45 8.14 -0.52
N GLY A 212 -34.41 7.62 0.13
CA GLY A 212 -33.75 8.25 1.27
C GLY A 212 -32.77 9.34 0.86
N TRP A 213 -33.16 10.62 1.01
CA TRP A 213 -32.26 11.76 0.79
C TRP A 213 -31.04 11.79 1.70
N ASN A 214 -31.14 11.21 2.90
CA ASN A 214 -30.10 11.18 3.92
C ASN A 214 -29.43 9.81 4.05
N ASP A 215 -29.56 8.96 3.04
CA ASP A 215 -28.90 7.66 2.93
C ASP A 215 -27.84 7.71 1.81
N TYR A 216 -26.57 7.91 2.21
CA TYR A 216 -25.45 8.11 1.29
C TYR A 216 -24.68 6.79 1.13
N TRP A 217 -24.88 6.11 0.03
CA TRP A 217 -24.35 4.77 -0.16
C TRP A 217 -23.70 4.49 -1.52
N MET A 218 -23.81 5.39 -2.46
CA MET A 218 -23.25 5.20 -3.81
C MET A 218 -22.17 6.20 -4.14
N LYS A 219 -21.21 5.79 -4.94
CA LYS A 219 -20.19 6.63 -5.55
C LYS A 219 -20.65 7.08 -6.93
N VAL A 220 -20.40 8.33 -7.27
CA VAL A 220 -20.85 8.94 -8.53
C VAL A 220 -19.64 9.35 -9.36
N LEU A 221 -19.60 8.88 -10.60
CA LEU A 221 -18.62 9.27 -11.59
C LEU A 221 -19.35 9.87 -12.81
N ALA A 222 -18.65 10.70 -13.56
CA ALA A 222 -19.20 11.30 -14.76
C ALA A 222 -18.15 11.38 -15.88
N ARG A 223 -18.61 11.36 -17.12
CA ARG A 223 -17.79 11.60 -18.30
C ARG A 223 -18.05 13.01 -18.84
N ARG A 224 -17.03 13.87 -18.88
CA ARG A 224 -17.14 15.23 -19.43
C ARG A 224 -17.46 15.17 -20.92
N LYS A 225 -18.31 16.11 -21.39
CA LYS A 225 -18.52 16.29 -22.84
C LYS A 225 -17.22 16.77 -23.50
N PRO A 226 -16.92 16.34 -24.73
CA PRO A 226 -15.77 16.84 -25.45
C PRO A 226 -15.73 18.38 -25.52
N GLY A 227 -14.57 18.98 -25.28
CA GLY A 227 -14.36 20.42 -25.29
C GLY A 227 -14.75 21.18 -24.01
N ILE A 228 -15.40 20.54 -23.03
CA ILE A 228 -15.72 21.17 -21.72
C ILE A 228 -14.52 21.01 -20.79
N SER A 229 -13.99 22.12 -20.28
CA SER A 229 -12.93 22.11 -19.26
C SER A 229 -13.47 21.63 -17.89
N GLU A 230 -12.57 21.17 -17.04
CA GLU A 230 -12.93 20.71 -15.68
C GLU A 230 -13.60 21.82 -14.86
N LYS A 231 -13.11 23.07 -14.98
CA LYS A 231 -13.72 24.23 -14.29
C LYS A 231 -15.15 24.52 -14.77
N GLN A 232 -15.40 24.42 -16.08
CA GLN A 232 -16.75 24.60 -16.64
C GLN A 232 -17.67 23.44 -16.20
N ALA A 233 -17.18 22.21 -16.19
CA ALA A 233 -17.93 21.05 -15.72
C ALA A 233 -18.27 21.18 -14.23
N GLN A 234 -17.32 21.63 -13.41
CA GLN A 234 -17.53 21.87 -11.97
C GLN A 234 -18.54 22.99 -11.71
N ALA A 235 -18.49 24.08 -12.46
CA ALA A 235 -19.48 25.14 -12.34
C ALA A 235 -20.88 24.65 -12.74
N GLY A 236 -20.99 23.90 -13.85
CA GLY A 236 -22.27 23.38 -14.33
C GLY A 236 -22.91 22.37 -13.39
N ILE A 237 -22.13 21.45 -12.80
CA ILE A 237 -22.68 20.48 -11.85
C ILE A 237 -23.08 21.14 -10.54
N ASN A 238 -22.38 22.16 -10.08
CA ASN A 238 -22.74 22.91 -8.88
C ASN A 238 -24.02 23.71 -9.07
N ALA A 239 -24.30 24.25 -10.25
CA ALA A 239 -25.56 24.88 -10.56
C ALA A 239 -26.75 23.89 -10.50
N ALA A 240 -26.54 22.63 -10.82
CA ALA A 240 -27.52 21.56 -10.68
C ALA A 240 -27.63 21.06 -9.23
N TYR A 241 -26.55 21.11 -8.45
CA TYR A 241 -26.49 20.58 -7.09
C TYR A 241 -27.17 21.48 -6.05
N GLN A 242 -27.05 22.79 -6.18
CA GLN A 242 -27.60 23.76 -5.21
C GLN A 242 -29.12 23.60 -4.97
N PRO A 243 -29.98 23.49 -5.99
CA PRO A 243 -31.40 23.24 -5.76
C PRO A 243 -31.70 21.92 -5.04
N LEU A 244 -30.86 20.89 -5.25
CA LEU A 244 -31.03 19.59 -4.59
C LEU A 244 -30.73 19.65 -3.10
N LEU A 245 -29.80 20.52 -2.66
CA LEU A 245 -29.55 20.77 -1.23
C LEU A 245 -30.71 21.45 -0.58
N GLU A 246 -31.38 22.39 -1.27
CA GLU A 246 -32.60 23.08 -0.77
C GLU A 246 -33.77 22.09 -0.61
N VAL A 247 -33.92 21.12 -1.52
CA VAL A 247 -34.92 20.04 -1.41
C VAL A 247 -34.58 19.07 -0.29
N GLN A 248 -33.31 18.80 -0.04
CA GLN A 248 -32.86 17.90 1.01
C GLN A 248 -33.00 18.52 2.41
N LEU A 249 -32.74 19.81 2.58
CA LEU A 249 -32.67 20.46 3.88
C LEU A 249 -33.90 20.22 4.77
N PRO A 250 -35.15 20.26 4.27
CA PRO A 250 -36.36 19.96 5.07
C PRO A 250 -36.44 18.50 5.53
N GLN A 251 -35.73 17.57 4.85
CA GLN A 251 -35.68 16.15 5.20
C GLN A 251 -34.75 15.86 6.39
N ILE A 252 -33.99 16.87 6.82
CA ILE A 252 -33.03 16.74 7.93
C ILE A 252 -33.82 16.88 9.25
N LYS A 253 -34.04 15.76 9.92
CA LYS A 253 -34.76 15.67 11.20
C LYS A 253 -33.90 16.07 12.42
N SER A 254 -32.59 16.25 12.25
CA SER A 254 -31.66 16.61 13.32
C SER A 254 -31.79 18.10 13.70
N GLY A 255 -31.62 18.42 14.99
CA GLY A 255 -31.67 19.80 15.52
C GLY A 255 -30.42 20.61 15.14
N TRP A 256 -30.17 20.78 13.85
CA TRP A 256 -29.04 21.58 13.36
C TRP A 256 -29.25 23.06 13.67
N ASN A 257 -28.20 23.74 14.12
CA ASN A 257 -28.17 25.17 14.28
C ASN A 257 -28.09 25.88 12.91
N GLU A 258 -28.34 27.19 12.89
CA GLU A 258 -28.31 28.00 11.66
C GLU A 258 -26.95 27.95 10.93
N GLU A 259 -25.86 27.93 11.68
CA GLU A 259 -24.53 27.87 11.12
C GLU A 259 -24.31 26.57 10.32
N LYS A 260 -24.72 25.42 10.90
CA LYS A 260 -24.61 24.12 10.24
C LYS A 260 -25.51 24.03 9.01
N ARG A 261 -26.71 24.56 9.07
CA ARG A 261 -27.63 24.68 7.92
C ARG A 261 -27.01 25.50 6.80
N LYS A 262 -26.41 26.64 7.14
CA LYS A 262 -25.71 27.48 6.17
C LYS A 262 -24.51 26.72 5.55
N ARG A 263 -23.65 26.10 6.35
CA ARG A 263 -22.52 25.26 5.87
C ARG A 263 -23.00 24.13 4.95
N PHE A 264 -24.17 23.54 5.23
CA PHE A 264 -24.75 22.52 4.38
C PHE A 264 -25.18 23.07 3.02
N LEU A 265 -25.88 24.21 2.98
CA LEU A 265 -26.30 24.87 1.74
C LEU A 265 -25.10 25.41 0.94
N ASP A 266 -23.99 25.76 1.60
CA ASP A 266 -22.76 26.21 0.96
C ASP A 266 -21.91 25.06 0.38
N LYS A 267 -22.35 23.80 0.53
CA LYS A 267 -21.62 22.63 -0.04
C LYS A 267 -21.48 22.76 -1.55
N LYS A 268 -20.35 22.31 -2.03
CA LYS A 268 -20.03 22.28 -3.47
C LYS A 268 -19.48 20.91 -3.86
N ILE A 269 -19.86 20.45 -5.03
CA ILE A 269 -19.22 19.30 -5.66
C ILE A 269 -17.86 19.75 -6.18
N LEU A 270 -16.84 19.03 -5.75
CA LEU A 270 -15.49 19.10 -6.29
C LEU A 270 -15.31 17.94 -7.27
N LEU A 271 -14.68 18.23 -8.40
CA LEU A 271 -14.32 17.19 -9.37
C LEU A 271 -12.87 16.76 -9.13
N SER A 272 -12.64 15.49 -9.17
CA SER A 272 -11.29 14.91 -9.18
C SER A 272 -11.13 13.97 -10.38
N SER A 273 -9.90 13.84 -10.89
CA SER A 273 -9.66 12.98 -12.06
C SER A 273 -10.07 11.53 -11.79
N GLY A 274 -10.94 10.98 -12.63
CA GLY A 274 -11.32 9.57 -12.64
C GLY A 274 -10.48 8.71 -13.57
N ALA A 275 -9.48 9.27 -14.25
CA ALA A 275 -8.68 8.60 -15.27
C ALA A 275 -7.96 7.33 -14.80
N ARG A 276 -7.58 7.32 -13.52
CA ARG A 276 -6.84 6.20 -12.88
C ARG A 276 -7.72 5.36 -11.96
N GLY A 277 -9.03 5.61 -11.97
CA GLY A 277 -9.91 5.09 -10.95
C GLY A 277 -9.61 5.69 -9.58
N ARG A 278 -10.22 5.14 -8.55
CA ARG A 278 -9.93 5.49 -7.16
C ARG A 278 -9.65 4.24 -6.34
N THR A 279 -8.74 4.36 -5.38
CA THR A 279 -8.58 3.34 -4.34
C THR A 279 -8.20 3.96 -3.02
N VAL A 280 -8.74 3.38 -1.96
CA VAL A 280 -8.21 3.53 -0.60
C VAL A 280 -6.71 3.21 -0.61
N LEU A 281 -6.32 2.18 -1.39
CA LEU A 281 -4.93 1.77 -1.57
C LEU A 281 -4.01 2.89 -2.10
N GLN A 282 -4.45 3.70 -3.08
CA GLN A 282 -3.64 4.83 -3.59
C GLN A 282 -3.38 5.86 -2.50
N ARG A 283 -4.36 6.11 -1.63
CA ARG A 283 -4.23 7.03 -0.52
C ARG A 283 -3.33 6.47 0.58
N ASP A 284 -3.52 5.23 0.95
CA ASP A 284 -2.89 4.63 2.12
C ASP A 284 -1.48 4.09 1.81
N ALA A 285 -1.26 3.49 0.63
CA ALA A 285 0.04 2.94 0.22
C ALA A 285 0.84 3.86 -0.70
N GLY A 286 0.26 4.94 -1.23
CA GLY A 286 0.92 5.81 -2.22
C GLY A 286 2.23 6.40 -1.71
N GLY A 287 2.25 6.94 -0.49
CA GLY A 287 3.46 7.49 0.13
C GLY A 287 4.55 6.44 0.34
N GLN A 288 4.17 5.23 0.74
CA GLN A 288 5.09 4.11 0.95
C GLN A 288 5.73 3.65 -0.38
N ILE A 289 4.93 3.50 -1.44
CA ILE A 289 5.41 3.10 -2.78
C ILE A 289 6.36 4.15 -3.36
N ILE A 290 6.06 5.44 -3.22
CA ILE A 290 6.94 6.53 -3.67
C ILE A 290 8.25 6.49 -2.88
N THR A 291 8.21 6.27 -1.57
CA THR A 291 9.41 6.17 -0.74
C THR A 291 10.29 4.99 -1.18
N LEU A 292 9.71 3.81 -1.40
CA LEU A 292 10.43 2.64 -1.93
C LEU A 292 11.03 2.92 -3.32
N PHE A 293 10.30 3.64 -4.19
CA PHE A 293 10.80 4.01 -5.50
C PHE A 293 12.01 4.97 -5.42
N VAL A 294 11.97 5.95 -4.52
CA VAL A 294 13.13 6.83 -4.26
C VAL A 294 14.31 6.02 -3.74
N MET A 295 14.09 5.10 -2.80
CA MET A 295 15.16 4.26 -2.25
C MET A 295 15.82 3.40 -3.35
N VAL A 296 15.03 2.76 -4.19
CA VAL A 296 15.59 1.91 -5.25
C VAL A 296 16.26 2.73 -6.37
N ALA A 297 15.80 3.97 -6.63
CA ALA A 297 16.49 4.90 -7.53
C ALA A 297 17.88 5.28 -7.01
N LEU A 298 18.02 5.46 -5.69
CA LEU A 298 19.35 5.68 -5.07
C LEU A 298 20.26 4.45 -5.23
N VAL A 299 19.71 3.23 -5.13
CA VAL A 299 20.48 2.00 -5.41
C VAL A 299 21.01 2.00 -6.87
N LEU A 300 20.17 2.42 -7.82
CA LEU A 300 20.61 2.54 -9.23
C LEU A 300 21.72 3.58 -9.38
N LEU A 301 21.65 4.73 -8.71
CA LEU A 301 22.72 5.74 -8.73
C LEU A 301 24.03 5.19 -8.14
N ILE A 302 23.96 4.41 -7.07
CA ILE A 302 25.13 3.71 -6.51
C ILE A 302 25.71 2.72 -7.54
N ALA A 303 24.86 1.91 -8.16
CA ALA A 303 25.26 0.95 -9.20
C ALA A 303 25.95 1.64 -10.37
N CYS A 304 25.35 2.73 -10.85
CA CYS A 304 25.92 3.57 -11.94
C CYS A 304 27.26 4.20 -11.55
N THR A 305 27.38 4.68 -10.32
CA THR A 305 28.64 5.24 -9.78
C THR A 305 29.74 4.17 -9.77
N ASN A 306 29.41 2.92 -9.40
CA ASN A 306 30.36 1.81 -9.46
C ASN A 306 30.84 1.52 -10.87
N VAL A 307 29.93 1.49 -11.84
CA VAL A 307 30.31 1.27 -13.25
C VAL A 307 31.16 2.42 -13.76
N ALA A 308 30.84 3.68 -13.40
CA ALA A 308 31.67 4.84 -13.74
C ALA A 308 33.09 4.71 -13.15
N ASN A 309 33.22 4.31 -11.89
CA ASN A 309 34.51 4.08 -11.25
C ASN A 309 35.33 2.98 -11.95
N LEU A 310 34.65 1.88 -12.34
CA LEU A 310 35.28 0.79 -13.09
C LEU A 310 35.71 1.22 -14.49
N LEU A 311 34.92 2.02 -15.21
CA LEU A 311 35.25 2.57 -16.52
C LEU A 311 36.43 3.54 -16.43
N LEU A 312 36.48 4.40 -15.39
CA LEU A 312 37.65 5.29 -15.15
C LEU A 312 38.91 4.52 -14.82
N ALA A 313 38.81 3.39 -14.07
CA ALA A 313 39.98 2.54 -13.81
C ALA A 313 40.55 1.92 -15.10
N ARG A 314 39.63 1.42 -15.94
CA ARG A 314 40.03 0.85 -17.24
C ARG A 314 40.55 1.91 -18.24
N GLY A 315 39.95 3.11 -18.25
CA GLY A 315 40.43 4.23 -19.08
C GLY A 315 41.87 4.65 -18.75
N ALA A 316 42.18 4.67 -17.44
CA ALA A 316 43.52 4.98 -16.97
C ALA A 316 44.59 3.92 -17.38
N SER A 317 44.24 2.64 -17.35
CA SER A 317 45.18 1.58 -17.84
C SER A 317 45.42 1.62 -19.35
N ARG A 318 44.59 2.34 -20.12
CA ARG A 318 44.66 2.48 -21.58
C ARG A 318 45.12 3.86 -22.02
N GLN A 319 45.63 4.68 -21.10
CA GLN A 319 46.07 6.07 -21.43
C GLN A 319 47.12 6.09 -22.53
N ARG A 320 48.10 5.16 -22.50
CA ARG A 320 49.15 5.05 -23.54
C ARG A 320 48.55 4.75 -24.92
N GLU A 321 47.60 3.85 -25.00
CA GLU A 321 46.86 3.54 -26.23
C GLU A 321 46.12 4.77 -26.79
N PHE A 322 45.44 5.53 -25.93
CA PHE A 322 44.73 6.75 -26.33
C PHE A 322 45.69 7.87 -26.76
N ALA A 323 46.82 8.02 -26.07
CA ALA A 323 47.84 9.00 -26.45
C ALA A 323 48.44 8.70 -27.83
N ILE A 324 48.78 7.44 -28.14
CA ILE A 324 49.29 7.04 -29.47
C ILE A 324 48.23 7.29 -30.55
N ARG A 325 46.98 6.96 -30.31
CA ARG A 325 45.88 7.22 -31.27
C ARG A 325 45.67 8.70 -31.54
N THR A 326 45.76 9.54 -30.48
CA THR A 326 45.65 11.00 -30.63
C THR A 326 46.85 11.56 -31.43
N ALA A 327 48.04 11.05 -31.17
CA ALA A 327 49.24 11.44 -31.94
C ALA A 327 49.15 11.03 -33.43
N MET A 328 48.43 9.90 -33.71
CA MET A 328 48.12 9.47 -35.07
C MET A 328 46.92 10.20 -35.71
N GLY A 329 46.38 11.26 -35.10
CA GLY A 329 45.32 12.10 -35.65
C GLY A 329 43.88 11.67 -35.33
N ALA A 330 43.65 10.75 -34.38
CA ALA A 330 42.28 10.40 -33.97
C ALA A 330 41.58 11.56 -33.25
N SER A 331 40.42 11.98 -33.75
CA SER A 331 39.64 13.04 -33.15
C SER A 331 39.06 12.64 -31.78
N ARG A 332 38.93 13.61 -30.84
CA ARG A 332 38.32 13.40 -29.50
C ARG A 332 36.91 12.78 -29.58
N GLY A 333 36.08 13.25 -30.54
CA GLY A 333 34.73 12.73 -30.74
C GLY A 333 34.69 11.24 -31.12
N ARG A 334 35.68 10.75 -31.88
CA ARG A 334 35.79 9.34 -32.24
C ARG A 334 36.10 8.45 -31.00
N MET A 335 36.95 8.95 -30.09
CA MET A 335 37.30 8.26 -28.85
C MET A 335 36.12 8.27 -27.86
N ILE A 336 35.42 9.41 -27.70
CA ILE A 336 34.23 9.50 -26.86
C ILE A 336 33.16 8.52 -27.37
N ARG A 337 32.88 8.48 -28.67
CA ARG A 337 31.92 7.57 -29.30
C ARG A 337 32.27 6.08 -29.04
N GLN A 338 33.55 5.75 -29.10
CA GLN A 338 34.00 4.39 -28.81
C GLN A 338 33.77 4.00 -27.33
N LEU A 339 34.15 4.88 -26.38
CA LEU A 339 33.94 4.64 -24.94
C LEU A 339 32.44 4.59 -24.56
N LEU A 340 31.65 5.46 -25.20
CA LEU A 340 30.20 5.45 -25.05
C LEU A 340 29.59 4.15 -25.58
N ALA A 341 30.03 3.64 -26.70
CA ALA A 341 29.58 2.36 -27.26
C ALA A 341 29.91 1.18 -26.30
N GLU A 342 31.11 1.18 -25.70
CA GLU A 342 31.48 0.17 -24.69
C GLU A 342 30.57 0.25 -23.46
N SER A 343 30.26 1.45 -22.97
CA SER A 343 29.35 1.70 -21.84
C SER A 343 27.91 1.29 -22.15
N LEU A 344 27.40 1.67 -23.33
CA LEU A 344 26.04 1.29 -23.77
C LEU A 344 25.89 -0.23 -23.93
N LEU A 345 26.88 -0.93 -24.45
CA LEU A 345 26.84 -2.39 -24.54
C LEU A 345 26.75 -3.04 -23.16
N CYS A 346 27.51 -2.56 -22.17
CA CYS A 346 27.39 -3.02 -20.79
C CYS A 346 26.02 -2.69 -20.21
N ALA A 347 25.49 -1.48 -20.49
CA ALA A 347 24.18 -1.06 -20.01
C ALA A 347 23.05 -1.88 -20.65
N PHE A 348 23.10 -2.19 -21.94
CA PHE A 348 22.13 -3.07 -22.59
C PHE A 348 22.17 -4.49 -22.05
N GLY A 349 23.37 -5.06 -21.80
CA GLY A 349 23.51 -6.35 -21.13
C GLY A 349 22.92 -6.35 -19.72
N GLY A 350 23.23 -5.29 -18.95
CA GLY A 350 22.67 -5.07 -17.61
C GLY A 350 21.16 -4.82 -17.65
N GLY A 351 20.67 -4.06 -18.63
CA GLY A 351 19.25 -3.77 -18.84
C GLY A 351 18.43 -5.03 -19.17
N ALA A 352 18.94 -5.86 -20.09
CA ALA A 352 18.28 -7.12 -20.44
C ALA A 352 18.21 -8.09 -19.24
N MET A 353 19.33 -8.30 -18.53
CA MET A 353 19.33 -9.09 -17.31
C MET A 353 18.48 -8.45 -16.20
N GLY A 354 18.50 -7.13 -16.08
CA GLY A 354 17.68 -6.39 -15.12
C GLY A 354 16.18 -6.55 -15.40
N LEU A 355 15.78 -6.54 -16.67
CA LEU A 355 14.39 -6.78 -17.06
C LEU A 355 13.95 -8.20 -16.69
N LEU A 356 14.78 -9.21 -16.94
CA LEU A 356 14.54 -10.61 -16.53
C LEU A 356 14.44 -10.72 -15.00
N LEU A 357 15.34 -10.09 -14.27
CA LEU A 357 15.32 -10.07 -12.80
C LEU A 357 14.06 -9.34 -12.27
N GLY A 358 13.68 -8.21 -12.86
CA GLY A 358 12.50 -7.47 -12.51
C GLY A 358 11.22 -8.28 -12.70
N THR A 359 11.08 -8.98 -13.84
CA THR A 359 9.94 -9.88 -14.08
C THR A 359 9.90 -11.06 -13.11
N TRP A 360 11.05 -11.64 -12.79
CA TRP A 360 11.16 -12.71 -11.80
C TRP A 360 10.77 -12.23 -10.40
N LEU A 361 11.22 -11.05 -9.98
CA LEU A 361 10.80 -10.44 -8.71
C LEU A 361 9.30 -10.17 -8.67
N MET A 362 8.70 -9.69 -9.77
CA MET A 362 7.24 -9.48 -9.84
C MET A 362 6.45 -10.78 -9.70
N ARG A 363 6.92 -11.89 -10.29
CA ARG A 363 6.31 -13.21 -10.11
C ARG A 363 6.31 -13.69 -8.66
N ILE A 364 7.28 -13.26 -7.86
CA ILE A 364 7.35 -13.57 -6.42
C ILE A 364 6.48 -12.59 -5.62
N LEU A 365 6.57 -11.28 -5.91
CA LEU A 365 5.90 -10.25 -5.12
C LEU A 365 4.39 -10.23 -5.34
N THR A 366 3.91 -10.40 -6.58
CA THR A 366 2.48 -10.31 -6.91
C THR A 366 1.61 -11.30 -6.11
N PRO A 367 1.91 -12.61 -6.06
CA PRO A 367 1.13 -13.54 -5.22
C PRO A 367 1.15 -13.18 -3.73
N ILE A 368 2.30 -12.73 -3.22
CA ILE A 368 2.45 -12.34 -1.81
C ILE A 368 1.56 -11.12 -1.49
N VAL A 369 1.55 -10.12 -2.37
CA VAL A 369 0.69 -8.94 -2.21
C VAL A 369 -0.78 -9.34 -2.29
N VAL A 370 -1.19 -10.08 -3.33
CA VAL A 370 -2.57 -10.53 -3.54
C VAL A 370 -3.10 -11.34 -2.35
N SER A 371 -2.31 -12.30 -1.85
CA SER A 371 -2.74 -13.20 -0.75
C SER A 371 -2.88 -12.49 0.61
N ASN A 372 -2.16 -11.39 0.84
CA ASN A 372 -2.20 -10.68 2.12
C ASN A 372 -3.06 -9.42 2.11
N THR A 373 -3.37 -8.86 0.94
CA THR A 373 -4.17 -7.62 0.82
C THR A 373 -5.53 -7.83 0.18
N GLY A 374 -5.80 -9.01 -0.40
CA GLY A 374 -7.01 -9.27 -1.19
C GLY A 374 -7.10 -8.42 -2.47
N ILE A 375 -6.02 -7.72 -2.85
CA ILE A 375 -5.99 -6.88 -4.04
C ILE A 375 -5.94 -7.77 -5.28
N HIS A 376 -7.05 -7.87 -6.00
CA HIS A 376 -7.13 -8.58 -7.27
C HIS A 376 -6.87 -7.63 -8.45
N GLY A 377 -6.36 -8.17 -9.57
CA GLY A 377 -6.13 -7.40 -10.81
C GLY A 377 -4.69 -6.96 -11.03
N LEU A 378 -3.78 -7.20 -10.09
CA LEU A 378 -2.35 -7.06 -10.36
C LEU A 378 -1.89 -8.11 -11.37
N THR A 379 -1.18 -7.66 -12.40
CA THR A 379 -0.71 -8.54 -13.48
C THR A 379 0.81 -8.70 -13.45
N GLU A 380 1.27 -9.91 -13.75
CA GLU A 380 2.70 -10.20 -13.91
C GLU A 380 3.24 -9.79 -15.29
N ARG A 381 2.36 -9.30 -16.17
CA ARG A 381 2.72 -8.96 -17.55
C ARG A 381 3.50 -7.65 -17.61
N LEU A 382 4.50 -7.63 -18.49
CA LEU A 382 5.21 -6.40 -18.83
C LEU A 382 4.27 -5.45 -19.55
N ASP A 383 3.95 -4.34 -18.89
CA ASP A 383 3.25 -3.22 -19.48
C ASP A 383 4.24 -2.42 -20.35
N PRO A 384 3.82 -1.86 -21.52
CA PRO A 384 4.62 -0.95 -22.33
C PRO A 384 5.26 0.19 -21.54
N GLY A 385 4.59 0.72 -20.53
CA GLY A 385 5.14 1.75 -19.63
C GLY A 385 6.34 1.26 -18.81
N VAL A 386 6.29 0.04 -18.30
CA VAL A 386 7.41 -0.60 -17.57
C VAL A 386 8.59 -0.87 -18.50
N LEU A 387 8.31 -1.33 -19.73
CA LEU A 387 9.35 -1.53 -20.73
C LEU A 387 10.03 -0.21 -21.13
N ALA A 388 9.24 0.84 -21.38
CA ALA A 388 9.75 2.18 -21.69
C ALA A 388 10.63 2.72 -20.55
N PHE A 389 10.18 2.54 -19.28
CA PHE A 389 10.98 2.93 -18.12
C PHE A 389 12.30 2.15 -18.04
N ALA A 390 12.29 0.83 -18.23
CA ALA A 390 13.49 -0.01 -18.20
C ALA A 390 14.48 0.40 -19.30
N ILE A 391 14.00 0.69 -20.51
CA ILE A 391 14.82 1.23 -21.63
C ILE A 391 15.39 2.60 -21.25
N ALA A 392 14.58 3.51 -20.73
CA ALA A 392 15.02 4.84 -20.31
C ALA A 392 16.09 4.77 -19.21
N ALA A 393 15.90 3.93 -18.19
CA ALA A 393 16.88 3.70 -17.13
C ALA A 393 18.19 3.11 -17.65
N THR A 394 18.10 2.19 -18.63
CA THR A 394 19.28 1.59 -19.29
C THR A 394 20.04 2.62 -20.10
N LEU A 395 19.36 3.42 -20.91
CA LEU A 395 19.98 4.48 -21.70
C LEU A 395 20.57 5.58 -20.81
N PHE A 396 19.84 6.00 -19.79
CA PHE A 396 20.33 6.98 -18.81
C PHE A 396 21.62 6.49 -18.14
N SER A 397 21.63 5.24 -17.66
CA SER A 397 22.80 4.64 -17.03
C SER A 397 23.99 4.56 -18.00
N GLY A 398 23.78 4.09 -19.24
CA GLY A 398 24.83 3.96 -20.25
C GLY A 398 25.40 5.28 -20.74
N VAL A 399 24.54 6.25 -20.99
CA VAL A 399 24.94 7.58 -21.52
C VAL A 399 25.56 8.45 -20.43
N PHE A 400 24.83 8.67 -19.34
CA PHE A 400 25.23 9.64 -18.31
C PHE A 400 26.52 9.21 -17.60
N PHE A 401 26.59 7.95 -17.20
CA PHE A 401 27.76 7.41 -16.49
C PHE A 401 28.88 6.92 -17.43
N GLY A 402 28.64 6.77 -18.75
CA GLY A 402 29.64 6.55 -19.76
C GLY A 402 30.29 7.81 -20.29
N LEU A 403 29.49 8.91 -20.43
CA LEU A 403 29.96 10.18 -21.02
C LEU A 403 30.96 10.90 -20.11
N ILE A 404 30.70 10.97 -18.80
CA ILE A 404 31.56 11.66 -17.83
C ILE A 404 33.00 11.10 -17.82
N PRO A 405 33.21 9.76 -17.68
CA PRO A 405 34.52 9.14 -17.81
C PRO A 405 35.15 9.35 -19.19
N ALA A 406 34.38 9.18 -20.26
CA ALA A 406 34.90 9.35 -21.64
C ALA A 406 35.40 10.78 -21.92
N TRP A 407 34.65 11.77 -21.49
CA TRP A 407 35.05 13.19 -21.65
C TRP A 407 36.30 13.54 -20.84
N ARG A 408 36.44 13.00 -19.62
CA ARG A 408 37.63 13.21 -18.79
C ARG A 408 38.89 12.54 -19.32
N VAL A 409 38.79 11.29 -19.77
CA VAL A 409 39.92 10.54 -20.33
C VAL A 409 40.43 11.21 -21.62
N THR A 410 39.54 11.83 -22.40
CA THR A 410 39.91 12.47 -23.68
C THR A 410 40.39 13.94 -23.57
N LYS A 411 40.28 14.56 -22.37
CA LYS A 411 40.75 15.93 -22.13
C LYS A 411 42.29 16.03 -21.97
N MET A 412 42.97 14.94 -21.70
CA MET A 412 44.46 14.94 -21.53
C MET A 412 45.18 15.19 -22.83
N GLY A 413 46.12 16.13 -22.81
CA GLY A 413 46.99 16.42 -23.96
C GLY A 413 48.09 15.39 -24.09
N VAL A 414 48.60 15.15 -25.34
CA VAL A 414 49.76 14.29 -25.61
C VAL A 414 50.99 14.74 -24.82
N SER A 415 51.19 16.07 -24.63
CA SER A 415 52.29 16.67 -23.86
C SER A 415 52.27 16.31 -22.38
N ASP A 416 51.07 16.11 -21.79
CA ASP A 416 50.91 15.77 -20.36
C ASP A 416 51.36 14.33 -20.08
N VAL A 417 51.06 13.39 -21.02
CA VAL A 417 51.45 11.98 -20.93
C VAL A 417 52.96 11.76 -21.09
N ILE A 418 53.61 12.58 -21.88
CA ILE A 418 55.07 12.49 -22.12
C ILE A 418 55.85 13.15 -20.96
N LYS A 419 55.33 14.21 -20.33
CA LYS A 419 55.94 14.89 -19.18
C LYS A 419 55.82 14.10 -17.88
N ASP A 420 54.86 13.18 -17.78
CA ASP A 420 54.60 12.38 -16.54
C ASP A 420 55.71 11.32 -16.26
N GLN A 421 56.67 11.13 -17.16
CA GLN A 421 57.85 10.27 -16.90
C GLN A 421 58.90 10.94 -15.99
N GLY A 422 58.82 12.27 -15.72
CA GLY A 422 59.87 13.00 -15.01
C GLY A 422 59.45 13.80 -13.77
N SER A 423 58.19 14.05 -13.51
CA SER A 423 57.79 14.87 -12.33
C SER A 423 56.44 14.47 -11.74
N THR A 424 56.37 14.48 -10.39
CA THR A 424 55.15 14.36 -9.58
C THR A 424 54.25 15.60 -9.80
N SER A 425 53.54 15.70 -10.92
CA SER A 425 52.80 16.89 -11.26
C SER A 425 51.28 16.75 -11.16
N SER A 426 50.63 17.90 -10.96
CA SER A 426 49.24 18.16 -10.58
C SER A 426 48.13 17.46 -11.40
N ALA A 427 48.41 16.89 -12.58
CA ALA A 427 47.44 16.19 -13.42
C ALA A 427 46.92 14.88 -12.82
N SER A 428 47.76 14.12 -12.06
CA SER A 428 47.37 12.88 -11.41
C SER A 428 46.42 13.16 -10.22
N VAL A 429 46.54 14.31 -9.56
CA VAL A 429 45.75 14.72 -8.40
C VAL A 429 44.26 14.91 -8.75
N SER A 430 43.94 15.44 -9.95
CA SER A 430 42.56 15.71 -10.37
C SER A 430 41.74 14.43 -10.64
N HIS A 431 42.37 13.35 -11.13
CA HIS A 431 41.70 12.08 -11.41
C HIS A 431 41.41 11.30 -10.15
N VAL A 432 42.30 11.34 -9.20
CA VAL A 432 42.14 10.73 -7.89
C VAL A 432 41.02 11.46 -7.10
N GLY A 433 40.97 12.81 -7.20
CA GLY A 433 39.95 13.63 -6.55
C GLY A 433 38.51 13.28 -6.94
N PHE A 434 38.24 13.10 -8.24
CA PHE A 434 36.89 12.80 -8.72
C PHE A 434 36.41 11.40 -8.31
N ARG A 435 37.29 10.39 -8.31
CA ARG A 435 36.94 9.06 -7.81
C ARG A 435 36.63 9.07 -6.33
N LYS A 436 37.41 9.83 -5.54
CA LYS A 436 37.13 10.05 -4.11
C LYS A 436 35.75 10.71 -3.89
N PHE A 437 35.42 11.70 -4.74
CA PHE A 437 34.10 12.32 -4.75
C PHE A 437 32.96 11.33 -5.04
N LEU A 438 33.13 10.47 -6.06
CA LEU A 438 32.14 9.44 -6.39
C LEU A 438 31.94 8.45 -5.23
N VAL A 439 33.03 8.02 -4.56
CA VAL A 439 32.95 7.14 -3.39
C VAL A 439 32.29 7.84 -2.20
N ALA A 440 32.63 9.10 -1.93
CA ALA A 440 32.00 9.87 -0.87
C ALA A 440 30.48 10.04 -1.13
N GLY A 441 30.07 10.34 -2.38
CA GLY A 441 28.68 10.40 -2.78
C GLY A 441 27.95 9.05 -2.60
N GLN A 442 28.62 7.95 -2.98
CA GLN A 442 28.09 6.60 -2.79
C GLN A 442 27.89 6.26 -1.31
N VAL A 443 28.85 6.63 -0.43
CA VAL A 443 28.73 6.48 1.02
C VAL A 443 27.56 7.31 1.55
N ALA A 444 27.39 8.56 1.05
CA ALA A 444 26.25 9.39 1.43
C ALA A 444 24.91 8.76 1.08
N PHE A 445 24.75 8.24 -0.15
CA PHE A 445 23.53 7.51 -0.54
C PHE A 445 23.32 6.25 0.26
N THR A 446 24.40 5.50 0.56
CA THR A 446 24.30 4.30 1.40
C THR A 446 23.88 4.64 2.82
N MET A 447 24.41 5.74 3.41
CA MET A 447 23.97 6.23 4.73
C MET A 447 22.48 6.57 4.74
N LEU A 448 22.01 7.25 3.71
CA LEU A 448 20.61 7.62 3.56
C LEU A 448 19.69 6.38 3.48
N LEU A 449 20.09 5.36 2.72
CA LEU A 449 19.36 4.10 2.62
C LEU A 449 19.38 3.29 3.91
N LEU A 450 20.52 3.21 4.60
CA LEU A 450 20.63 2.52 5.89
C LEU A 450 19.80 3.19 6.98
N ALA A 451 19.81 4.53 7.03
CA ALA A 451 18.99 5.28 7.97
C ALA A 451 17.48 5.08 7.69
N GLY A 452 17.05 5.22 6.42
CA GLY A 452 15.67 4.99 6.02
C GLY A 452 15.18 3.57 6.35
N ALA A 453 15.97 2.55 5.99
CA ALA A 453 15.66 1.16 6.32
C ALA A 453 15.61 0.91 7.83
N GLY A 454 16.55 1.48 8.58
CA GLY A 454 16.58 1.38 10.05
C GLY A 454 15.34 1.98 10.70
N LEU A 455 14.86 3.13 10.21
CA LEU A 455 13.63 3.76 10.69
C LEU A 455 12.39 2.89 10.41
N PHE A 456 12.25 2.33 9.20
CA PHE A 456 11.13 1.44 8.88
C PHE A 456 11.17 0.13 9.67
N VAL A 457 12.34 -0.48 9.85
CA VAL A 457 12.49 -1.69 10.67
C VAL A 457 12.14 -1.39 12.13
N ARG A 458 12.57 -0.25 12.69
CA ARG A 458 12.22 0.16 14.04
C ARG A 458 10.75 0.49 14.20
N SER A 459 10.16 1.14 13.21
CA SER A 459 8.70 1.39 13.16
C SER A 459 7.90 0.09 13.18
N LEU A 460 8.29 -0.90 12.37
CA LEU A 460 7.67 -2.23 12.39
C LEU A 460 7.83 -2.92 13.76
N TRP A 461 9.01 -2.85 14.34
CA TRP A 461 9.26 -3.44 15.67
C TRP A 461 8.41 -2.81 16.78
N ASN A 462 8.19 -1.48 16.72
CA ASN A 462 7.29 -0.78 17.63
C ASN A 462 5.83 -1.22 17.41
N LEU A 463 5.38 -1.36 16.14
CA LEU A 463 4.04 -1.84 15.81
C LEU A 463 3.80 -3.26 16.33
N GLN A 464 4.78 -4.16 16.18
CA GLN A 464 4.67 -5.54 16.68
C GLN A 464 4.62 -5.64 18.21
N LYS A 465 5.13 -4.65 18.92
CA LYS A 465 5.10 -4.56 20.40
C LYS A 465 3.94 -3.74 20.94
N GLN A 466 3.12 -3.17 20.04
CA GLN A 466 1.98 -2.35 20.42
C GLN A 466 1.00 -3.17 21.27
N ASP A 467 0.59 -2.61 22.40
CA ASP A 467 -0.53 -3.17 23.16
C ASP A 467 -1.84 -2.97 22.39
N LEU A 468 -2.43 -4.05 21.95
CA LEU A 468 -3.68 -4.05 21.20
C LEU A 468 -4.90 -3.87 22.11
N GLY A 469 -4.76 -4.00 23.43
CA GLY A 469 -5.86 -4.06 24.38
C GLY A 469 -6.60 -5.41 24.38
N LEU A 470 -6.18 -6.36 23.53
CA LEU A 470 -6.69 -7.72 23.42
C LEU A 470 -5.55 -8.74 23.32
N LYS A 471 -5.86 -10.03 23.48
CA LYS A 471 -4.90 -11.14 23.37
C LYS A 471 -5.20 -11.98 22.13
N PRO A 472 -4.41 -11.87 21.05
CA PRO A 472 -4.67 -12.59 19.81
C PRO A 472 -4.34 -14.09 19.89
N ASP A 473 -3.48 -14.50 20.87
CA ASP A 473 -2.97 -15.86 20.96
C ASP A 473 -4.09 -16.89 21.15
N ASN A 474 -3.98 -18.00 20.42
CA ASN A 474 -4.93 -19.12 20.52
C ASN A 474 -6.39 -18.76 20.20
N VAL A 475 -6.64 -17.76 19.38
CA VAL A 475 -7.97 -17.39 18.90
C VAL A 475 -8.07 -17.65 17.41
N ILE A 476 -9.08 -18.42 16.99
CA ILE A 476 -9.49 -18.55 15.58
C ILE A 476 -10.75 -17.72 15.36
N THR A 477 -10.81 -17.07 14.23
CA THR A 477 -11.94 -16.24 13.82
C THR A 477 -12.50 -16.71 12.48
N PHE A 478 -13.80 -16.58 12.32
CA PHE A 478 -14.51 -16.74 11.06
C PHE A 478 -15.79 -15.91 11.07
N SER A 479 -16.33 -15.62 9.90
CA SER A 479 -17.55 -14.82 9.77
C SER A 479 -18.64 -15.57 9.01
N ILE A 480 -19.89 -15.27 9.35
CA ILE A 480 -21.10 -15.69 8.63
C ILE A 480 -21.99 -14.47 8.41
N GLU A 481 -22.85 -14.54 7.41
CA GLU A 481 -23.77 -13.44 7.08
C GLU A 481 -25.18 -14.03 6.79
N PRO A 482 -25.92 -14.47 7.82
CA PRO A 482 -27.20 -15.19 7.65
C PRO A 482 -28.23 -14.42 6.81
N PRO A 483 -28.37 -13.09 6.92
CA PRO A 483 -29.35 -12.36 6.13
C PRO A 483 -29.14 -12.46 4.62
N LEU A 484 -27.89 -12.69 4.11
CA LEU A 484 -27.67 -12.94 2.67
C LEU A 484 -28.33 -14.24 2.18
N ASN A 485 -28.65 -15.13 3.10
CA ASN A 485 -29.34 -16.39 2.84
C ASN A 485 -30.84 -16.33 3.18
N GLY A 486 -31.40 -15.11 3.39
CA GLY A 486 -32.80 -14.89 3.61
C GLY A 486 -33.27 -14.97 5.07
N TYR A 487 -32.36 -15.03 6.04
CA TYR A 487 -32.70 -14.98 7.45
C TYR A 487 -33.08 -13.56 7.86
N ASP A 488 -34.22 -13.36 8.50
CA ASP A 488 -34.54 -12.10 9.18
C ASP A 488 -33.74 -11.95 10.49
N THR A 489 -33.84 -10.81 11.14
CA THR A 489 -33.06 -10.52 12.36
C THR A 489 -33.36 -11.51 13.50
N PRO A 490 -34.63 -11.85 13.85
CA PRO A 490 -34.90 -12.81 14.90
C PRO A 490 -34.33 -14.20 14.62
N HIS A 491 -34.48 -14.71 13.40
CA HIS A 491 -33.93 -16.01 13.00
C HIS A 491 -32.40 -15.99 12.94
N SER A 492 -31.80 -14.88 12.51
CA SER A 492 -30.35 -14.71 12.56
C SER A 492 -29.80 -14.74 13.98
N ILE A 493 -30.44 -14.08 14.95
CA ILE A 493 -30.09 -14.12 16.37
C ILE A 493 -30.15 -15.56 16.87
N ALA A 494 -31.29 -16.25 16.65
CA ALA A 494 -31.47 -17.62 17.10
C ALA A 494 -30.41 -18.58 16.51
N LEU A 495 -30.08 -18.42 15.22
CA LEU A 495 -29.04 -19.22 14.57
C LEU A 495 -27.64 -18.94 15.17
N ILE A 496 -27.30 -17.68 15.43
CA ILE A 496 -26.03 -17.30 16.06
C ILE A 496 -25.92 -17.87 17.47
N ASP A 497 -27.00 -17.81 18.28
CA ASP A 497 -27.02 -18.36 19.63
C ASP A 497 -26.83 -19.87 19.63
N GLN A 498 -27.53 -20.58 18.75
CA GLN A 498 -27.39 -22.02 18.61
C GLN A 498 -25.98 -22.42 18.16
N LEU A 499 -25.44 -21.72 17.17
CA LEU A 499 -24.11 -21.98 16.66
C LEU A 499 -23.06 -21.71 17.75
N ARG A 500 -23.18 -20.61 18.49
CA ARG A 500 -22.30 -20.25 19.61
C ARG A 500 -22.31 -21.35 20.69
N ALA A 501 -23.50 -21.86 21.07
CA ALA A 501 -23.64 -22.95 22.03
C ALA A 501 -23.00 -24.25 21.53
N ARG A 502 -23.20 -24.63 20.26
CA ARG A 502 -22.60 -25.83 19.66
C ARG A 502 -21.08 -25.74 19.61
N ILE A 503 -20.53 -24.60 19.17
CA ILE A 503 -19.09 -24.40 19.12
C ILE A 503 -18.49 -24.44 20.52
N ALA A 504 -19.15 -23.84 21.53
CA ALA A 504 -18.67 -23.89 22.91
C ALA A 504 -18.60 -25.30 23.50
N ALA A 505 -19.40 -26.23 22.97
CA ALA A 505 -19.39 -27.63 23.36
C ALA A 505 -18.29 -28.47 22.66
N LEU A 506 -17.60 -27.93 21.65
CA LEU A 506 -16.53 -28.65 20.94
C LEU A 506 -15.32 -28.90 21.84
N PRO A 507 -14.71 -30.09 21.78
CA PRO A 507 -13.48 -30.40 22.52
C PRO A 507 -12.35 -29.42 22.15
N GLY A 508 -11.69 -28.86 23.15
CA GLY A 508 -10.58 -27.88 22.94
C GLY A 508 -11.03 -26.42 22.85
N VAL A 509 -12.32 -26.12 22.81
CA VAL A 509 -12.82 -24.75 22.89
C VAL A 509 -12.92 -24.31 24.36
N ARG A 510 -12.35 -23.12 24.65
CA ARG A 510 -12.40 -22.52 26.00
C ARG A 510 -13.52 -21.51 26.13
N SER A 511 -13.74 -20.67 25.14
CA SER A 511 -14.79 -19.67 25.12
C SER A 511 -15.08 -19.22 23.68
N VAL A 512 -16.29 -18.71 23.46
CA VAL A 512 -16.78 -18.21 22.17
C VAL A 512 -17.41 -16.84 22.38
N GLY A 513 -16.95 -15.86 21.62
CA GLY A 513 -17.53 -14.53 21.53
C GLY A 513 -17.85 -14.16 20.09
N THR A 514 -18.79 -13.26 19.86
CA THR A 514 -19.11 -12.75 18.53
C THR A 514 -19.20 -11.24 18.49
N GLY A 515 -18.88 -10.63 17.35
CA GLY A 515 -19.00 -9.18 17.10
C GLY A 515 -19.44 -8.90 15.67
N ASP A 516 -20.20 -7.82 15.49
CA ASP A 516 -20.69 -7.34 14.17
C ASP A 516 -19.55 -6.74 13.33
N VAL A 517 -18.61 -6.05 14.01
CA VAL A 517 -17.45 -5.43 13.36
C VAL A 517 -16.21 -6.32 13.55
N PRO A 518 -15.65 -6.90 12.47
CA PRO A 518 -14.43 -7.69 12.60
C PRO A 518 -13.26 -6.83 13.10
N THR A 519 -12.58 -7.29 14.12
CA THR A 519 -11.45 -6.56 14.73
C THR A 519 -10.23 -6.54 13.82
N LEU A 520 -9.55 -5.39 13.70
CA LEU A 520 -8.32 -5.16 12.90
C LEU A 520 -8.50 -5.37 11.38
N THR A 521 -9.69 -5.10 10.84
CA THR A 521 -9.97 -5.17 9.40
C THR A 521 -10.13 -3.80 8.73
N GLY A 522 -10.06 -2.72 9.50
CA GLY A 522 -10.30 -1.36 9.01
C GLY A 522 -11.79 -0.97 9.01
N ASP A 523 -12.69 -1.91 9.29
CA ASP A 523 -14.11 -1.65 9.38
C ASP A 523 -14.48 -0.94 10.69
N SER A 524 -15.52 -0.11 10.65
CA SER A 524 -16.06 0.53 11.84
C SER A 524 -17.50 0.95 11.63
N ASN A 525 -18.32 0.85 12.66
CA ASN A 525 -19.61 1.52 12.74
C ASN A 525 -19.45 2.78 13.60
N GLY A 526 -19.89 3.93 13.10
CA GLY A 526 -19.79 5.20 13.82
C GLY A 526 -21.16 5.85 14.01
N SER A 527 -21.34 6.55 15.11
CA SER A 527 -22.52 7.37 15.40
C SER A 527 -22.15 8.50 16.35
N ASN A 528 -22.90 9.61 16.26
CA ASN A 528 -22.86 10.61 17.31
C ASN A 528 -23.63 10.10 18.52
N ILE A 529 -23.24 10.52 19.72
CA ILE A 529 -23.98 10.23 20.95
C ILE A 529 -24.31 11.46 21.76
N THR A 530 -25.39 11.36 22.53
CA THR A 530 -25.78 12.33 23.56
C THR A 530 -25.64 11.66 24.92
N ALA A 531 -24.75 12.17 25.78
CA ALA A 531 -24.47 11.63 27.11
C ALA A 531 -25.21 12.38 28.19
N GLU A 532 -25.75 11.66 29.19
CA GLU A 532 -26.42 12.20 30.34
C GLU A 532 -25.52 13.09 31.19
N GLY A 533 -25.83 14.41 31.26
CA GLY A 533 -25.01 15.37 31.99
C GLY A 533 -23.55 15.49 31.46
N GLY A 534 -23.32 15.07 30.22
CA GLY A 534 -22.03 15.17 29.57
C GLY A 534 -21.69 16.61 29.13
N PRO A 535 -20.40 16.88 28.80
CA PRO A 535 -19.97 18.19 28.31
C PRO A 535 -20.58 18.48 26.93
N GLN A 536 -20.78 19.78 26.63
CA GLN A 536 -21.09 20.19 25.27
C GLN A 536 -19.82 20.10 24.41
N LEU A 537 -19.69 19.01 23.68
CA LEU A 537 -18.56 18.78 22.79
C LEU A 537 -18.79 19.43 21.43
N ALA A 538 -17.69 19.86 20.79
CA ALA A 538 -17.70 20.21 19.38
C ALA A 538 -18.19 19.00 18.54
N GLU A 539 -18.84 19.25 17.42
CA GLU A 539 -19.49 18.23 16.60
C GLU A 539 -18.54 17.08 16.22
N GLU A 540 -17.29 17.40 15.87
CA GLU A 540 -16.25 16.46 15.49
C GLU A 540 -15.80 15.53 16.65
N LEU A 541 -16.11 15.93 17.90
CA LEU A 541 -15.79 15.15 19.11
C LEU A 541 -16.99 14.35 19.63
N GLN A 542 -18.18 14.49 19.02
CA GLN A 542 -19.37 13.74 19.41
C GLN A 542 -19.43 12.34 18.79
N ASP A 543 -18.55 12.04 17.83
CA ASP A 543 -18.47 10.75 17.17
C ASP A 543 -17.89 9.68 18.10
N VAL A 544 -18.57 8.54 18.13
CA VAL A 544 -18.15 7.33 18.82
C VAL A 544 -18.31 6.14 17.86
N ASN A 545 -17.36 5.24 17.90
CA ASN A 545 -17.52 3.96 17.21
C ASN A 545 -18.29 2.98 18.09
N TYR A 546 -19.02 2.06 17.46
CA TYR A 546 -19.74 1.04 18.20
C TYR A 546 -19.69 -0.33 17.54
N ASP A 547 -19.81 -1.37 18.34
CA ASP A 547 -19.92 -2.76 17.91
C ASP A 547 -21.07 -3.45 18.67
N SER A 548 -21.64 -4.48 18.06
CA SER A 548 -22.68 -5.29 18.63
C SER A 548 -22.12 -6.67 18.93
N VAL A 549 -22.01 -7.00 20.23
CA VAL A 549 -21.24 -8.16 20.69
C VAL A 549 -22.08 -9.12 21.53
N SER A 550 -21.63 -10.36 21.58
CA SER A 550 -22.25 -11.39 22.44
C SER A 550 -21.76 -11.33 23.88
N PRO A 551 -22.43 -11.97 24.81
CA PRO A 551 -21.84 -12.38 26.09
C PRO A 551 -20.51 -13.11 25.86
N SER A 552 -19.57 -12.96 26.81
CA SER A 552 -18.20 -13.52 26.74
C SER A 552 -17.29 -13.01 25.63
N TYR A 553 -17.68 -11.94 24.90
CA TYR A 553 -16.84 -11.35 23.86
C TYR A 553 -15.50 -10.84 24.43
N PHE A 554 -15.55 -10.03 25.51
CA PHE A 554 -14.36 -9.44 26.12
C PHE A 554 -13.46 -10.49 26.75
N SER A 555 -14.02 -11.42 27.49
CA SER A 555 -13.28 -12.53 28.10
C SER A 555 -12.66 -13.46 27.04
N THR A 556 -13.35 -13.69 25.91
CA THR A 556 -12.83 -14.48 24.78
C THR A 556 -11.64 -13.78 24.10
N LEU A 557 -11.70 -12.48 23.86
CA LEU A 557 -10.59 -11.71 23.32
C LEU A 557 -9.55 -11.32 24.38
N GLY A 558 -9.81 -11.58 25.66
CA GLY A 558 -8.91 -11.24 26.76
C GLY A 558 -8.80 -9.74 27.00
N VAL A 559 -9.87 -8.99 26.70
CA VAL A 559 -9.97 -7.55 26.97
C VAL A 559 -10.26 -7.35 28.47
N PRO A 560 -9.42 -6.56 29.20
CA PRO A 560 -9.64 -6.36 30.64
C PRO A 560 -10.89 -5.54 30.92
N LEU A 561 -11.77 -6.05 31.81
CA LEU A 561 -12.84 -5.28 32.43
C LEU A 561 -12.27 -4.40 33.52
N LEU A 562 -12.47 -3.09 33.44
CA LEU A 562 -11.93 -2.09 34.39
C LEU A 562 -12.90 -1.84 35.55
N SER A 563 -14.22 -1.82 35.26
CA SER A 563 -15.29 -1.66 36.27
C SER A 563 -16.62 -2.18 35.74
N GLY A 564 -17.53 -2.51 36.65
CA GLY A 564 -18.86 -3.02 36.29
C GLY A 564 -18.85 -4.49 35.90
N ARG A 565 -19.66 -4.87 34.88
CA ARG A 565 -19.82 -6.25 34.39
C ARG A 565 -19.80 -6.33 32.87
N GLU A 566 -19.51 -7.52 32.36
CA GLU A 566 -19.76 -7.89 30.97
C GLU A 566 -21.25 -8.13 30.70
N PHE A 567 -21.64 -8.31 29.45
CA PHE A 567 -22.97 -8.77 29.05
C PHE A 567 -23.20 -10.22 29.48
N THR A 568 -24.45 -10.50 29.75
CA THR A 568 -24.96 -11.82 30.09
C THR A 568 -26.12 -12.22 29.16
N GLU A 569 -26.54 -13.46 29.17
CA GLU A 569 -27.72 -13.91 28.38
C GLU A 569 -29.03 -13.20 28.83
N ALA A 570 -29.04 -12.57 30.01
CA ALA A 570 -30.19 -11.79 30.49
C ALA A 570 -30.32 -10.42 29.78
N ASP A 571 -29.27 -9.92 29.15
CA ASP A 571 -29.27 -8.65 28.40
C ASP A 571 -29.84 -8.82 26.96
N GLY A 572 -30.89 -9.62 26.82
CA GLY A 572 -31.55 -9.97 25.55
C GLY A 572 -32.41 -8.84 24.96
N ALA A 573 -33.14 -9.14 23.89
CA ALA A 573 -33.88 -8.16 23.07
C ALA A 573 -34.97 -7.41 23.85
N THR A 574 -35.55 -8.00 24.88
CA THR A 574 -36.61 -7.42 25.70
C THR A 574 -36.12 -6.80 27.01
N ALA A 575 -34.82 -6.95 27.32
CA ALA A 575 -34.22 -6.37 28.51
C ALA A 575 -34.02 -4.84 28.36
N PRO A 576 -33.82 -4.10 29.48
CA PRO A 576 -33.39 -2.72 29.41
C PRO A 576 -32.14 -2.58 28.54
N LYS A 577 -32.05 -1.48 27.80
CA LYS A 577 -30.89 -1.21 26.92
C LYS A 577 -29.66 -0.95 27.75
N VAL A 578 -28.61 -1.71 27.50
CA VAL A 578 -27.34 -1.62 28.22
C VAL A 578 -26.16 -1.51 27.26
N ALA A 579 -25.08 -0.95 27.76
CA ALA A 579 -23.82 -0.85 27.01
C ALA A 579 -22.60 -1.06 27.91
N VAL A 580 -21.50 -1.48 27.28
CA VAL A 580 -20.16 -1.46 27.86
C VAL A 580 -19.35 -0.39 27.12
N ALA A 581 -18.73 0.52 27.85
CA ALA A 581 -17.97 1.64 27.29
C ALA A 581 -16.45 1.37 27.33
N SER A 582 -15.71 1.88 26.37
CA SER A 582 -14.24 1.91 26.43
C SER A 582 -13.76 3.02 27.35
N GLU A 583 -12.54 2.89 27.88
CA GLU A 583 -11.91 3.89 28.75
C GLU A 583 -11.85 5.28 28.10
N SER A 584 -11.51 5.36 26.81
CA SER A 584 -11.46 6.61 26.04
C SER A 584 -12.84 7.26 25.85
N MET A 585 -13.89 6.46 25.71
CA MET A 585 -15.29 6.95 25.66
C MET A 585 -15.67 7.59 26.99
N VAL A 586 -15.39 6.92 28.10
CA VAL A 586 -15.65 7.45 29.46
C VAL A 586 -14.91 8.76 29.69
N LYS A 587 -13.61 8.81 29.37
CA LYS A 587 -12.77 10.02 29.52
C LYS A 587 -13.32 11.21 28.73
N ARG A 588 -13.87 10.96 27.53
CA ARG A 588 -14.38 12.00 26.64
C ARG A 588 -15.78 12.51 27.03
N PHE A 589 -16.70 11.60 27.34
CA PHE A 589 -18.10 11.94 27.53
C PHE A 589 -18.54 12.06 29.01
N PHE A 590 -17.79 11.48 29.94
CA PHE A 590 -18.09 11.50 31.39
C PHE A 590 -16.83 11.86 32.22
N PRO A 591 -16.12 12.96 31.92
CA PRO A 591 -14.89 13.31 32.59
C PRO A 591 -15.07 13.45 34.10
N GLY A 592 -14.24 12.72 34.89
CA GLY A 592 -14.22 12.79 36.35
C GLY A 592 -15.44 12.17 37.05
N ARG A 593 -16.35 11.48 36.33
CA ARG A 593 -17.55 10.83 36.89
C ARG A 593 -17.44 9.32 36.81
N ASN A 594 -18.08 8.64 37.77
CA ASN A 594 -18.29 7.19 37.62
C ASN A 594 -19.37 6.98 36.53
N PRO A 595 -19.03 6.29 35.43
CA PRO A 595 -19.97 6.12 34.31
C PRO A 595 -21.04 5.05 34.58
N LEU A 596 -20.85 4.15 35.56
CA LEU A 596 -21.79 3.06 35.83
C LEU A 596 -23.14 3.60 36.29
N GLY A 597 -24.21 3.12 35.64
CA GLY A 597 -25.59 3.57 35.87
C GLY A 597 -25.95 4.89 35.17
N LEU A 598 -25.00 5.56 34.49
CA LEU A 598 -25.30 6.71 33.66
C LEU A 598 -25.72 6.27 32.25
N HIS A 599 -26.54 7.13 31.62
CA HIS A 599 -27.13 6.82 30.33
C HIS A 599 -26.55 7.66 29.20
N PHE A 600 -26.63 7.12 28.00
CA PHE A 600 -26.42 7.85 26.75
C PHE A 600 -27.46 7.38 25.71
N ALA A 601 -27.54 8.08 24.60
CA ALA A 601 -28.30 7.65 23.43
C ALA A 601 -27.50 7.86 22.15
N PHE A 602 -27.72 7.06 21.13
CA PHE A 602 -27.23 7.30 19.78
C PHE A 602 -27.97 8.46 19.13
N GLY A 603 -27.25 9.29 18.38
CA GLY A 603 -27.72 10.49 17.74
C GLY A 603 -27.35 11.76 18.50
N GLY A 604 -27.32 12.87 17.79
CA GLY A 604 -27.00 14.20 18.31
C GLY A 604 -28.25 15.11 18.41
N GLY A 605 -28.30 16.01 19.40
CA GLY A 605 -29.29 17.05 19.53
C GLY A 605 -30.08 17.06 20.85
N GLN A 606 -30.63 18.23 21.20
CA GLN A 606 -31.28 18.45 22.50
C GLN A 606 -32.56 17.61 22.73
N LYS A 607 -33.12 16.98 21.69
CA LYS A 607 -34.37 16.20 21.79
C LYS A 607 -34.11 14.69 22.00
N VAL A 608 -32.86 14.25 21.96
CA VAL A 608 -32.50 12.84 22.14
C VAL A 608 -32.41 12.55 23.65
N LYS A 609 -33.24 11.68 24.15
CA LYS A 609 -33.21 11.26 25.56
C LYS A 609 -32.24 10.07 25.72
N PRO A 610 -31.27 10.17 26.64
CA PRO A 610 -30.42 9.05 26.99
C PRO A 610 -31.24 7.87 27.56
N ASP A 611 -31.19 6.69 26.92
CA ASP A 611 -31.97 5.51 27.29
C ASP A 611 -31.13 4.22 27.37
N ILE A 612 -29.81 4.31 27.14
CA ILE A 612 -28.88 3.18 27.18
C ILE A 612 -27.99 3.32 28.42
N GLU A 613 -28.09 2.38 29.36
CA GLU A 613 -27.34 2.38 30.62
C GLU A 613 -25.93 1.81 30.42
N ILE A 614 -24.92 2.45 30.98
CA ILE A 614 -23.55 1.93 31.02
C ILE A 614 -23.41 0.97 32.21
N VAL A 615 -23.26 -0.34 31.91
CA VAL A 615 -23.13 -1.40 32.93
C VAL A 615 -21.69 -1.86 33.16
N GLY A 616 -20.76 -1.49 32.26
CA GLY A 616 -19.36 -1.89 32.39
C GLY A 616 -18.41 -0.94 31.63
N VAL A 617 -17.16 -0.96 32.04
CA VAL A 617 -16.06 -0.23 31.38
C VAL A 617 -14.93 -1.19 31.07
N VAL A 618 -14.46 -1.21 29.84
CA VAL A 618 -13.35 -2.05 29.39
C VAL A 618 -12.15 -1.20 28.98
N LYS A 619 -10.96 -1.81 28.99
CA LYS A 619 -9.76 -1.21 28.42
C LYS A 619 -9.97 -0.87 26.94
N ASP A 620 -9.34 0.18 26.47
CA ASP A 620 -9.34 0.53 25.06
C ASP A 620 -8.71 -0.58 24.20
N VAL A 621 -9.36 -0.87 23.07
CA VAL A 621 -8.91 -1.87 22.08
C VAL A 621 -8.59 -1.17 20.76
N LYS A 622 -7.52 -1.61 20.09
CA LYS A 622 -7.21 -1.25 18.70
C LYS A 622 -8.18 -1.99 17.77
N GLN A 623 -9.32 -1.37 17.46
CA GLN A 623 -10.39 -2.07 16.75
C GLN A 623 -10.19 -2.07 15.23
N ALA A 624 -9.80 -0.93 14.64
CA ALA A 624 -9.69 -0.81 13.19
C ALA A 624 -8.30 -1.25 12.67
N HIS A 625 -7.23 -0.69 13.19
CA HIS A 625 -5.85 -0.95 12.76
C HIS A 625 -4.89 -0.91 13.94
N VAL A 626 -3.83 -1.71 13.89
CA VAL A 626 -2.74 -1.73 14.88
C VAL A 626 -2.08 -0.35 15.02
N ASN A 627 -1.84 0.34 13.91
CA ASN A 627 -1.24 1.67 13.87
C ASN A 627 -2.25 2.81 14.13
N GLY A 628 -3.55 2.51 14.20
CA GLY A 628 -4.61 3.49 14.36
C GLY A 628 -4.56 4.21 15.72
N ALA A 629 -5.10 5.43 15.78
CA ALA A 629 -5.36 6.08 17.05
C ALA A 629 -6.45 5.33 17.82
N VAL A 630 -6.37 5.32 19.16
CA VAL A 630 -7.45 4.81 19.99
C VAL A 630 -8.66 5.72 19.83
N GLN A 631 -9.78 5.14 19.44
CA GLN A 631 -11.06 5.85 19.28
C GLN A 631 -11.99 5.50 20.44
N PRO A 632 -12.87 6.42 20.87
CA PRO A 632 -13.95 6.10 21.79
C PRO A 632 -14.83 5.01 21.20
N TYR A 633 -15.11 3.98 21.98
CA TYR A 633 -15.88 2.83 21.54
C TYR A 633 -16.99 2.49 22.54
N VAL A 634 -18.14 2.07 22.01
CA VAL A 634 -19.28 1.58 22.79
C VAL A 634 -19.65 0.20 22.25
N TYR A 635 -19.85 -0.73 23.15
CA TYR A 635 -20.33 -2.07 22.84
C TYR A 635 -21.77 -2.22 23.32
N ILE A 636 -22.64 -2.83 22.51
CA ILE A 636 -24.04 -3.12 22.83
C ILE A 636 -24.33 -4.62 22.61
N PRO A 637 -25.29 -5.23 23.33
CA PRO A 637 -25.67 -6.60 23.04
C PRO A 637 -26.23 -6.74 21.62
N TYR A 638 -25.73 -7.70 20.83
CA TYR A 638 -26.25 -7.89 19.47
C TYR A 638 -27.75 -8.26 19.45
N ALA A 639 -28.27 -8.91 20.51
CA ALA A 639 -29.67 -9.22 20.64
C ALA A 639 -30.58 -7.95 20.77
N GLN A 640 -30.01 -6.81 21.16
CA GLN A 640 -30.73 -5.52 21.25
C GLN A 640 -30.65 -4.70 19.95
N ARG A 641 -30.04 -5.23 18.90
CA ARG A 641 -29.96 -4.58 17.59
C ARG A 641 -31.23 -4.75 16.78
N PRO A 642 -31.76 -3.67 16.16
CA PRO A 642 -32.89 -3.78 15.24
C PRO A 642 -32.55 -4.54 13.96
N GLU A 643 -31.29 -4.55 13.57
CA GLU A 643 -30.79 -5.13 12.32
C GLU A 643 -29.44 -5.80 12.55
N LEU A 644 -29.32 -7.05 12.17
CA LEU A 644 -28.08 -7.81 12.15
C LEU A 644 -27.59 -7.97 10.72
N ARG A 645 -26.27 -7.89 10.54
CA ARG A 645 -25.59 -8.11 9.25
C ARG A 645 -24.69 -9.34 9.32
N ALA A 646 -23.40 -9.14 9.05
CA ALA A 646 -22.37 -10.13 9.29
C ALA A 646 -22.14 -10.34 10.79
N MET A 647 -21.69 -11.52 11.17
CA MET A 647 -21.27 -11.81 12.54
C MET A 647 -19.97 -12.58 12.51
N THR A 648 -18.96 -12.01 13.16
CA THR A 648 -17.63 -12.62 13.30
C THR A 648 -17.55 -13.38 14.60
N PHE A 649 -17.24 -14.66 14.52
CA PHE A 649 -17.02 -15.54 15.66
C PHE A 649 -15.55 -15.50 16.05
N TYR A 650 -15.29 -15.36 17.33
CA TYR A 650 -13.98 -15.49 17.96
C TYR A 650 -14.03 -16.71 18.87
N VAL A 651 -13.17 -17.68 18.60
CA VAL A 651 -13.15 -18.95 19.35
C VAL A 651 -11.77 -19.12 19.97
N ARG A 652 -11.70 -19.02 21.30
CA ARG A 652 -10.46 -19.23 22.04
C ARG A 652 -10.28 -20.72 22.28
N SER A 653 -9.15 -21.26 21.85
CA SER A 653 -8.77 -22.66 21.96
C SER A 653 -7.81 -22.90 23.12
N THR A 654 -7.81 -24.15 23.64
CA THR A 654 -6.79 -24.66 24.58
C THR A 654 -5.62 -25.34 23.86
N GLN A 655 -5.71 -25.53 22.54
CA GLN A 655 -4.72 -26.14 21.65
C GLN A 655 -4.55 -25.30 20.39
N ASP A 656 -3.76 -25.75 19.41
CA ASP A 656 -3.59 -25.03 18.14
C ASP A 656 -4.97 -24.74 17.51
N PRO A 657 -5.35 -23.45 17.36
CA PRO A 657 -6.67 -23.08 16.88
C PRO A 657 -6.95 -23.53 15.45
N LEU A 658 -5.93 -23.74 14.59
CA LEU A 658 -6.11 -24.21 13.22
C LEU A 658 -6.72 -25.63 13.16
N LEU A 659 -6.51 -26.45 14.18
CA LEU A 659 -7.10 -27.78 14.27
C LEU A 659 -8.64 -27.76 14.38
N LEU A 660 -9.20 -26.65 14.85
CA LEU A 660 -10.65 -26.47 14.97
C LEU A 660 -11.31 -26.08 13.64
N GLY A 661 -10.56 -25.64 12.63
CA GLY A 661 -11.11 -25.06 11.41
C GLY A 661 -12.14 -25.95 10.70
N THR A 662 -11.82 -27.25 10.51
CA THR A 662 -12.73 -28.21 9.88
C THR A 662 -13.97 -28.50 10.72
N ALA A 663 -13.83 -28.57 12.05
CA ALA A 663 -14.94 -28.79 12.97
C ALA A 663 -15.89 -27.57 12.95
N LEU A 664 -15.36 -26.35 13.00
CA LEU A 664 -16.15 -25.11 12.92
C LEU A 664 -16.95 -25.03 11.62
N GLN A 665 -16.33 -25.32 10.47
CA GLN A 665 -17.02 -25.39 9.19
C GLN A 665 -18.10 -26.49 9.19
N GLY A 666 -17.82 -27.63 9.83
CA GLY A 666 -18.77 -28.74 10.00
C GLY A 666 -20.02 -28.34 10.77
N GLU A 667 -19.86 -27.62 11.90
CA GLU A 667 -20.98 -27.13 12.69
C GLU A 667 -21.90 -26.17 11.92
N VAL A 668 -21.32 -25.23 11.18
CA VAL A 668 -22.09 -24.31 10.32
C VAL A 668 -22.85 -25.08 9.24
N ARG A 669 -22.20 -26.01 8.54
CA ARG A 669 -22.82 -26.82 7.47
C ARG A 669 -23.95 -27.72 7.98
N GLN A 670 -23.83 -28.23 9.22
CA GLN A 670 -24.91 -29.03 9.83
C GLN A 670 -26.16 -28.20 10.16
N MET A 671 -25.97 -26.90 10.42
CA MET A 671 -27.10 -25.98 10.64
C MET A 671 -27.71 -25.50 9.33
N ASP A 672 -26.89 -25.06 8.40
CA ASP A 672 -27.29 -24.66 7.04
C ASP A 672 -26.15 -24.88 6.03
N ALA A 673 -26.36 -25.83 5.12
CA ALA A 673 -25.37 -26.18 4.09
C ALA A 673 -25.13 -25.04 3.09
N ASN A 674 -26.05 -24.07 2.98
CA ASN A 674 -25.96 -22.92 2.08
C ASN A 674 -25.33 -21.70 2.74
N LEU A 675 -25.10 -21.71 4.06
CA LEU A 675 -24.49 -20.58 4.76
C LEU A 675 -22.96 -20.62 4.62
N PRO A 676 -22.34 -19.70 3.87
CA PRO A 676 -20.90 -19.71 3.68
C PRO A 676 -20.17 -19.27 4.95
N VAL A 677 -19.10 -20.01 5.29
CA VAL A 677 -18.10 -19.61 6.28
C VAL A 677 -16.96 -18.90 5.53
N TYR A 678 -16.65 -17.71 5.94
CA TYR A 678 -15.57 -16.93 5.31
C TYR A 678 -14.62 -16.32 6.33
N ASP A 679 -13.45 -15.87 5.88
CA ASP A 679 -12.39 -15.30 6.71
C ASP A 679 -11.96 -16.20 7.87
N LEU A 680 -11.98 -17.53 7.67
CA LEU A 680 -11.51 -18.49 8.66
C LEU A 680 -9.98 -18.42 8.78
N LYS A 681 -9.49 -17.82 9.85
CA LYS A 681 -8.06 -17.59 10.11
C LYS A 681 -7.80 -17.35 11.59
N THR A 682 -6.54 -17.46 12.02
CA THR A 682 -6.19 -17.12 13.41
C THR A 682 -6.15 -15.62 13.61
N MET A 683 -6.35 -15.16 14.84
CA MET A 683 -6.27 -13.75 15.17
C MET A 683 -4.86 -13.19 15.01
N GLU A 684 -3.81 -14.00 15.21
CA GLU A 684 -2.43 -13.65 14.87
C GLU A 684 -2.28 -13.38 13.36
N ARG A 685 -2.96 -14.18 12.52
CA ARG A 685 -2.95 -13.95 11.06
C ARG A 685 -3.65 -12.64 10.70
N VAL A 686 -4.73 -12.26 11.40
CA VAL A 686 -5.39 -10.96 11.22
C VAL A 686 -4.42 -9.81 11.54
N VAL A 687 -3.70 -9.90 12.67
CA VAL A 687 -2.66 -8.92 13.04
C VAL A 687 -1.56 -8.86 11.99
N ASP A 688 -1.11 -10.01 11.48
CA ASP A 688 -0.08 -10.10 10.44
C ASP A 688 -0.52 -9.48 9.11
N GLU A 689 -1.78 -9.62 8.75
CA GLU A 689 -2.38 -9.01 7.54
C GLU A 689 -2.47 -7.48 7.67
N ASP A 690 -2.87 -6.95 8.83
CA ASP A 690 -2.89 -5.51 9.07
C ASP A 690 -1.47 -4.90 9.06
N LEU A 691 -0.48 -5.62 9.58
CA LEU A 691 0.93 -5.22 9.57
C LEU A 691 1.65 -5.50 8.22
N PHE A 692 0.98 -6.14 7.27
CA PHE A 692 1.62 -6.60 6.03
C PHE A 692 2.28 -5.47 5.25
N SER A 693 1.62 -4.32 5.10
CA SER A 693 2.16 -3.17 4.37
C SER A 693 3.42 -2.61 5.04
N ALA A 694 3.41 -2.45 6.36
CA ALA A 694 4.57 -2.00 7.14
C ALA A 694 5.73 -3.01 7.06
N ARG A 695 5.43 -4.31 7.13
CA ARG A 695 6.42 -5.40 6.97
C ARG A 695 7.05 -5.39 5.58
N MET A 696 6.25 -5.25 4.52
CA MET A 696 6.74 -5.16 3.15
C MET A 696 7.71 -3.99 2.97
N VAL A 697 7.34 -2.80 3.46
CA VAL A 697 8.20 -1.61 3.37
C VAL A 697 9.49 -1.82 4.15
N ALA A 698 9.45 -2.37 5.35
CA ALA A 698 10.63 -2.62 6.17
C ALA A 698 11.58 -3.65 5.49
N VAL A 699 11.04 -4.77 4.99
CA VAL A 699 11.84 -5.83 4.34
C VAL A 699 12.45 -5.35 3.02
N LEU A 700 11.68 -4.66 2.18
CA LEU A 700 12.20 -4.13 0.91
C LEU A 700 13.25 -3.03 1.16
N SER A 701 13.01 -2.13 2.10
CA SER A 701 13.97 -1.08 2.48
C SER A 701 15.27 -1.68 3.03
N ALA A 702 15.18 -2.70 3.90
CA ALA A 702 16.35 -3.41 4.42
C ALA A 702 17.11 -4.13 3.31
N SER A 703 16.40 -4.74 2.35
CA SER A 703 17.00 -5.40 1.18
C SER A 703 17.74 -4.39 0.29
N PHE A 704 17.14 -3.20 0.04
CA PHE A 704 17.79 -2.13 -0.74
C PHE A 704 19.00 -1.56 0.01
N ALA A 705 18.92 -1.38 1.31
CA ALA A 705 20.06 -0.94 2.13
C ALA A 705 21.19 -1.98 2.15
N GLY A 706 20.87 -3.26 2.24
CA GLY A 706 21.83 -4.36 2.12
C GLY A 706 22.51 -4.38 0.75
N LEU A 707 21.73 -4.25 -0.34
CA LEU A 707 22.25 -4.15 -1.69
C LEU A 707 23.16 -2.92 -1.88
N ALA A 708 22.74 -1.76 -1.36
CA ALA A 708 23.55 -0.54 -1.37
C ALA A 708 24.86 -0.72 -0.61
N GLY A 709 24.83 -1.38 0.54
CA GLY A 709 26.03 -1.71 1.32
C GLY A 709 27.01 -2.62 0.57
N LEU A 710 26.51 -3.65 -0.11
CA LEU A 710 27.32 -4.51 -1.00
C LEU A 710 27.92 -3.73 -2.16
N LEU A 711 27.13 -2.87 -2.80
CA LEU A 711 27.60 -2.03 -3.90
C LEU A 711 28.63 -1.01 -3.40
N ALA A 712 28.44 -0.43 -2.19
CA ALA A 712 29.42 0.46 -1.56
C ALA A 712 30.73 -0.25 -1.26
N ALA A 713 30.68 -1.48 -0.74
CA ALA A 713 31.87 -2.31 -0.51
C ALA A 713 32.64 -2.54 -1.82
N LEU A 714 31.94 -2.89 -2.91
CA LEU A 714 32.56 -3.08 -4.23
C LEU A 714 33.19 -1.80 -4.78
N GLY A 715 32.54 -0.65 -4.59
CA GLY A 715 33.06 0.66 -5.02
C GLY A 715 34.33 1.06 -4.26
N ILE A 716 34.30 0.95 -2.93
CA ILE A 716 35.46 1.22 -2.07
C ILE A 716 36.62 0.28 -2.43
N TYR A 717 36.35 -1.02 -2.56
CA TYR A 717 37.33 -2.03 -2.97
C TYR A 717 37.96 -1.69 -4.32
N GLY A 718 37.14 -1.35 -5.34
CA GLY A 718 37.60 -1.02 -6.69
C GLY A 718 38.54 0.19 -6.73
N VAL A 719 38.19 1.24 -5.98
CA VAL A 719 39.02 2.45 -5.90
C VAL A 719 40.34 2.17 -5.16
N LEU A 720 40.27 1.43 -4.05
CA LEU A 720 41.48 1.08 -3.31
C LEU A 720 42.42 0.15 -4.06
N ALA A 721 41.89 -0.89 -4.70
CA ALA A 721 42.70 -1.80 -5.50
C ALA A 721 43.49 -1.03 -6.58
N TYR A 722 42.85 -0.03 -7.21
CA TYR A 722 43.48 0.84 -8.18
C TYR A 722 44.56 1.75 -7.56
N VAL A 723 44.25 2.41 -6.42
CA VAL A 723 45.21 3.31 -5.72
C VAL A 723 46.46 2.53 -5.28
N VAL A 724 46.28 1.30 -4.78
CA VAL A 724 47.39 0.44 -4.38
C VAL A 724 48.27 0.11 -5.59
N VAL A 725 47.69 -0.28 -6.73
CA VAL A 725 48.42 -0.56 -7.96
C VAL A 725 49.22 0.65 -8.47
N GLN A 726 48.61 1.84 -8.46
CA GLN A 726 49.23 3.06 -8.89
C GLN A 726 50.40 3.51 -8.00
N ARG A 727 50.32 3.22 -6.67
CA ARG A 727 51.35 3.57 -5.69
C ARG A 727 52.26 2.40 -5.32
N THR A 728 52.26 1.33 -6.10
CA THR A 728 53.05 0.12 -5.82
C THR A 728 54.54 0.44 -5.70
N ARG A 729 55.09 1.31 -6.60
CA ARG A 729 56.48 1.78 -6.54
C ARG A 729 56.78 2.61 -5.31
N GLU A 730 55.92 3.54 -4.96
CA GLU A 730 56.04 4.39 -3.74
C GLU A 730 56.03 3.49 -2.47
N ILE A 731 55.08 2.56 -2.39
CA ILE A 731 54.97 1.61 -1.30
C ILE A 731 56.22 0.72 -1.22
N GLY A 732 56.69 0.22 -2.36
CA GLY A 732 57.91 -0.61 -2.48
C GLY A 732 59.16 0.14 -2.00
N ILE A 733 59.36 1.40 -2.40
CA ILE A 733 60.47 2.25 -1.91
C ILE A 733 60.40 2.45 -0.41
N ARG A 734 59.20 2.75 0.16
CA ARG A 734 59.04 2.93 1.59
C ARG A 734 59.32 1.67 2.39
N MET A 735 58.86 0.52 1.86
CA MET A 735 59.13 -0.83 2.45
C MET A 735 60.61 -1.16 2.42
N ALA A 736 61.31 -0.83 1.29
CA ALA A 736 62.76 -1.00 1.17
C ALA A 736 63.53 -0.13 2.14
N LEU A 737 62.99 1.06 2.49
CA LEU A 737 63.59 1.98 3.48
C LEU A 737 63.18 1.63 4.93
N GLY A 738 62.56 0.45 5.14
CA GLY A 738 62.25 -0.04 6.53
C GLY A 738 60.89 0.33 7.09
N ALA A 739 59.94 0.79 6.23
CA ALA A 739 58.59 1.07 6.71
C ALA A 739 57.88 -0.23 7.12
N VAL A 740 57.29 -0.23 8.33
CA VAL A 740 56.50 -1.37 8.86
C VAL A 740 55.21 -1.48 8.13
N ALA A 741 54.74 -2.73 7.85
CA ALA A 741 53.46 -3.02 7.21
C ALA A 741 52.24 -2.32 7.83
N GLY A 742 52.31 -2.06 9.15
CA GLY A 742 51.31 -1.27 9.91
C GLY A 742 51.14 0.17 9.44
N HIS A 743 52.27 0.87 9.12
CA HIS A 743 52.20 2.24 8.59
C HIS A 743 51.55 2.32 7.22
N VAL A 744 51.83 1.32 6.32
CA VAL A 744 51.19 1.27 4.99
C VAL A 744 49.68 1.02 5.12
N ARG A 745 49.28 0.10 6.05
CA ARG A 745 47.85 -0.14 6.32
C ARG A 745 47.14 1.12 6.83
N LEU A 746 47.76 1.82 7.81
CA LEU A 746 47.20 3.04 8.40
C LEU A 746 47.04 4.15 7.35
N MET A 747 48.02 4.31 6.45
CA MET A 747 47.94 5.28 5.34
C MET A 747 46.71 5.02 4.46
N ILE A 748 46.47 3.74 4.07
CA ILE A 748 45.33 3.33 3.25
C ILE A 748 44.02 3.56 4.03
N LEU A 749 43.95 3.14 5.31
CA LEU A 749 42.77 3.33 6.16
C LEU A 749 42.43 4.80 6.37
N ARG A 750 43.43 5.67 6.52
CA ARG A 750 43.22 7.13 6.67
C ARG A 750 42.59 7.74 5.40
N GLU A 751 43.00 7.28 4.22
CA GLU A 751 42.47 7.78 2.97
C GLU A 751 40.98 7.38 2.77
N VAL A 752 40.63 6.14 3.10
CA VAL A 752 39.25 5.67 3.09
C VAL A 752 38.44 6.33 4.20
N GLY A 753 38.99 6.44 5.38
CA GLY A 753 38.35 7.10 6.52
C GLY A 753 37.91 8.53 6.18
N LEU A 754 38.75 9.29 5.44
CA LEU A 754 38.40 10.63 4.99
C LEU A 754 37.22 10.63 4.00
N MET A 755 37.20 9.70 3.02
CA MET A 755 36.09 9.58 2.07
C MET A 755 34.78 9.19 2.76
N VAL A 756 34.84 8.24 3.71
CA VAL A 756 33.69 7.82 4.52
C VAL A 756 33.21 8.99 5.38
N LEU A 757 34.11 9.73 6.01
CA LEU A 757 33.76 10.88 6.85
C LEU A 757 33.06 11.98 6.05
N ILE A 758 33.55 12.31 4.85
CA ILE A 758 32.92 13.28 3.94
C ILE A 758 31.54 12.75 3.51
N GLY A 759 31.44 11.46 3.12
CA GLY A 759 30.18 10.84 2.73
C GLY A 759 29.15 10.85 3.85
N VAL A 760 29.55 10.53 5.07
CA VAL A 760 28.71 10.59 6.28
C VAL A 760 28.30 12.03 6.60
N ALA A 761 29.21 12.99 6.53
CA ALA A 761 28.93 14.40 6.81
C ALA A 761 27.87 14.99 5.87
N VAL A 762 27.80 14.51 4.63
CA VAL A 762 26.75 14.89 3.67
C VAL A 762 25.50 14.00 3.82
N GLY A 763 25.70 12.69 3.99
CA GLY A 763 24.61 11.71 4.01
C GLY A 763 23.73 11.80 5.26
N LEU A 764 24.31 12.15 6.42
CA LEU A 764 23.57 12.19 7.68
C LEU A 764 22.54 13.35 7.73
N PRO A 765 22.88 14.60 7.36
CA PRO A 765 21.87 15.66 7.24
C PRO A 765 20.80 15.37 6.19
N ALA A 766 21.21 14.79 5.05
CA ALA A 766 20.27 14.42 4.00
C ALA A 766 19.30 13.31 4.46
N ALA A 767 19.81 12.31 5.21
CA ALA A 767 18.99 11.24 5.78
C ALA A 767 18.01 11.81 6.82
N TYR A 768 18.44 12.73 7.67
CA TYR A 768 17.55 13.41 8.62
C TYR A 768 16.46 14.21 7.93
N GLY A 769 16.82 14.99 6.89
CA GLY A 769 15.84 15.75 6.10
C GLY A 769 14.78 14.84 5.43
N LEU A 770 15.21 13.72 4.83
CA LEU A 770 14.29 12.77 4.20
C LEU A 770 13.43 12.04 5.25
N ALA A 771 14.02 11.66 6.39
CA ALA A 771 13.31 11.06 7.51
C ALA A 771 12.18 11.96 8.03
N ARG A 772 12.43 13.27 8.12
CA ARG A 772 11.43 14.26 8.54
C ARG A 772 10.27 14.39 7.55
N LEU A 773 10.56 14.31 6.25
CA LEU A 773 9.52 14.29 5.21
C LEU A 773 8.67 13.01 5.24
N SER A 774 9.24 11.91 5.71
CA SER A 774 8.58 10.61 5.79
C SER A 774 8.03 10.30 7.19
N GLU A 775 8.05 11.25 8.13
CA GLU A 775 7.68 11.03 9.54
C GLU A 775 6.22 10.57 9.68
N SER A 776 5.33 11.04 8.80
CA SER A 776 3.93 10.60 8.76
C SER A 776 3.74 9.12 8.38
N LEU A 777 4.77 8.48 7.80
CA LEU A 777 4.77 7.06 7.44
C LEU A 777 5.37 6.17 8.54
N LEU A 778 5.93 6.77 9.60
CA LEU A 778 6.61 6.07 10.69
C LEU A 778 5.72 5.99 11.92
N PHE A 779 5.73 4.87 12.61
CA PHE A 779 4.98 4.67 13.84
C PHE A 779 5.90 4.63 15.06
N GLY A 780 5.65 5.54 16.02
CA GLY A 780 6.38 5.56 17.30
C GLY A 780 7.90 5.79 17.17
N VAL A 781 8.34 6.38 16.05
CA VAL A 781 9.75 6.68 15.77
C VAL A 781 9.85 8.13 15.30
N HIS A 782 10.72 8.89 15.93
CA HIS A 782 11.05 10.25 15.50
C HIS A 782 12.17 10.24 14.44
N ALA A 783 12.13 11.20 13.55
CA ALA A 783 13.18 11.39 12.54
C ALA A 783 14.58 11.55 13.13
N SER A 784 14.67 11.95 14.41
CA SER A 784 15.93 12.18 15.14
C SER A 784 16.40 10.99 15.98
N ASP A 785 15.87 9.76 15.79
CA ASP A 785 16.22 8.60 16.61
C ASP A 785 17.73 8.26 16.55
N PRO A 786 18.51 8.51 17.65
CA PRO A 786 19.96 8.39 17.61
C PRO A 786 20.43 6.94 17.42
N ALA A 787 19.64 5.95 17.84
CA ALA A 787 20.02 4.54 17.74
C ALA A 787 20.07 4.09 16.28
N VAL A 788 19.14 4.54 15.44
CA VAL A 788 19.11 4.22 14.00
C VAL A 788 20.35 4.77 13.31
N TYR A 789 20.71 6.02 13.60
CA TYR A 789 21.89 6.64 13.00
C TYR A 789 23.19 6.02 13.50
N ALA A 790 23.29 5.65 14.79
CA ALA A 790 24.45 4.97 15.34
C ALA A 790 24.66 3.59 14.70
N VAL A 791 23.60 2.81 14.50
CA VAL A 791 23.66 1.51 13.79
C VAL A 791 24.07 1.72 12.33
N GLY A 792 23.50 2.71 11.62
CA GLY A 792 23.89 3.06 10.26
C GLY A 792 25.36 3.42 10.13
N LEU A 793 25.89 4.25 11.04
CA LEU A 793 27.30 4.60 11.11
C LEU A 793 28.19 3.39 11.39
N GLY A 794 27.80 2.52 12.31
CA GLY A 794 28.50 1.27 12.62
C GLY A 794 28.58 0.34 11.41
N LEU A 795 27.46 0.18 10.68
CA LEU A 795 27.40 -0.63 9.46
C LEU A 795 28.29 -0.04 8.34
N ILE A 796 28.27 1.25 8.11
CA ILE A 796 29.15 1.91 7.11
C ILE A 796 30.62 1.71 7.50
N GLY A 797 30.97 1.90 8.79
CA GLY A 797 32.31 1.65 9.30
C GLY A 797 32.75 0.20 9.06
N PHE A 798 31.87 -0.77 9.36
CA PHE A 798 32.13 -2.18 9.12
C PHE A 798 32.31 -2.48 7.62
N ILE A 799 31.42 -1.98 6.74
CA ILE A 799 31.51 -2.14 5.27
C ILE A 799 32.83 -1.57 4.75
N ALA A 800 33.23 -0.38 5.22
CA ALA A 800 34.48 0.26 4.80
C ALA A 800 35.71 -0.55 5.24
N LEU A 801 35.75 -1.03 6.48
CA LEU A 801 36.83 -1.86 7.01
C LEU A 801 36.92 -3.20 6.27
N ALA A 802 35.78 -3.85 6.01
CA ALA A 802 35.72 -5.11 5.26
C ALA A 802 36.24 -4.93 3.83
N ALA A 803 35.78 -3.87 3.12
CA ALA A 803 36.21 -3.56 1.75
C ALA A 803 37.72 -3.24 1.65
N CYS A 804 38.28 -2.61 2.69
CA CYS A 804 39.69 -2.25 2.75
C CYS A 804 40.62 -3.43 3.07
N SER A 805 40.13 -4.48 3.72
CA SER A 805 40.94 -5.56 4.29
C SER A 805 41.79 -6.29 3.24
N ILE A 806 41.22 -6.61 2.10
CA ILE A 806 41.92 -7.35 1.01
C ILE A 806 42.95 -6.45 0.29
N PRO A 807 42.63 -5.22 -0.19
CA PRO A 807 43.62 -4.35 -0.82
C PRO A 807 44.77 -3.98 0.14
N ALA A 808 44.48 -3.70 1.40
CA ALA A 808 45.49 -3.37 2.41
C ALA A 808 46.46 -4.55 2.68
N ARG A 809 45.93 -5.77 2.70
CA ARG A 809 46.80 -6.98 2.82
C ARG A 809 47.64 -7.20 1.58
N ARG A 810 47.14 -6.95 0.37
CA ARG A 810 47.90 -7.04 -0.88
C ARG A 810 49.03 -6.00 -0.92
N ALA A 811 48.75 -4.76 -0.52
CA ALA A 811 49.74 -3.68 -0.46
C ALA A 811 50.93 -3.99 0.45
N THR A 812 50.72 -4.72 1.55
CA THR A 812 51.79 -5.10 2.52
C THR A 812 52.58 -6.35 2.13
N ARG A 813 52.17 -7.05 1.05
CA ARG A 813 52.85 -8.24 0.52
C ARG A 813 53.62 -7.98 -0.78
N VAL A 814 53.77 -6.72 -1.18
CA VAL A 814 54.54 -6.33 -2.34
C VAL A 814 56.01 -6.55 -2.06
N ASP A 815 56.69 -7.39 -2.90
CA ASP A 815 58.13 -7.60 -2.82
C ASP A 815 58.85 -6.33 -3.28
N PRO A 816 59.71 -5.70 -2.45
CA PRO A 816 60.44 -4.47 -2.78
C PRO A 816 61.28 -4.62 -4.05
N LEU A 817 61.84 -5.82 -4.28
CA LEU A 817 62.69 -6.09 -5.47
C LEU A 817 61.86 -6.15 -6.77
N VAL A 818 60.64 -6.69 -6.69
CA VAL A 818 59.70 -6.72 -7.84
C VAL A 818 59.17 -5.31 -8.13
N ALA A 819 58.89 -4.55 -7.08
CA ALA A 819 58.37 -3.16 -7.20
C ALA A 819 59.35 -2.18 -7.84
N LEU A 820 60.64 -2.41 -7.67
CA LEU A 820 61.71 -1.61 -8.29
C LEU A 820 62.05 -2.03 -9.75
N ARG A 821 61.66 -3.27 -10.16
CA ARG A 821 61.85 -3.80 -11.55
C ARG A 821 60.68 -3.57 -12.48
N TYR A 822 59.54 -3.02 -11.98
CA TYR A 822 58.38 -2.70 -12.81
C TYR A 822 58.68 -1.40 -13.60
N GLU A 823 59.15 -1.54 -14.86
CA GLU A 823 59.19 -0.51 -15.89
C GLU A 823 57.85 -0.30 -16.57
#